data_cd70035417fb11145f45dd70c288917b
#
_entry.id   cd70035417fb11145f45dd70c288917b
#
_cell.length_a   1.000
_cell.length_b   1.000
_cell.length_c   1.000
_cell.angle_alpha   90.00
_cell.angle_beta   90.00
_cell.angle_gamma   90.00
#
_symmetry.space_group_name_H-M   'P 1'
#
loop_
_entity.id
_entity.type
_entity.pdbx_description
1 polymer ?
#
loop_
_entity_poly.entity_id
_entity_poly.type
_entity_poly.pdbx_seq_one_letter_code
_entity_poly.pdbx_strand_id
1 'polypeptide(L)'
;YTANINGEIIPTKWLKVGMGLNATHSIKNYGIVSNTSNTGAKDSYGLAMGMMPWVPAYNEDGSILEVASADDQAYHNPLRNIDDAWNETRYYGVNFSSYAELDFGQFWEPLKGVKWRTNLGAQYRNSRVGSYYGEGYTNPFKNPAMAPNVANNEHSQKLSWTLENLLYINKTIKDIHSVNITLLQSAERYRTEGLNMRGYEITFPSSLWYNIGASNNAKYAPGSNFSTWSRASYMARVNYGLMDKYLLTVTGRFDGASMLAAGNKWDFFPSAALAWRMEQEKWIQQINWINQLKLRVGYGVTGNSAVNPYQTAGSVTSTYASIPFGVGNVSSNTIGTKTNIMPNYSLGWEKTSSLNVGVDFGVLENRISGSVEYYIAKTSDLLMNQSIPVITGYAQILNNVGKTENRGFEVSLSTVNVKTKDFTWQTDWTFSLNNEKIKELAGGATYDSTGPWMVGEPLNSFYDFQYDRIWQNTQEDNHLMDVYRSLGLTFLPGQYKIVDQPLVEVPQGTEGSKTVEIKDAAGNKTGEVVSYMDNGFGKFDDNDKKIYNKSPKWTGGINNSFTYKNWNLSFFTYFRFGNTYYGLTQTIGRRIEKDTWSPTNTDAKFAQPTTATRETKYDYVRNYTKGNMVLIKNIALSYTVPQSWLKKCGASSAQVYAQVLNPFLFGGELVKAGINPDDLTGWDAGNHIGGQTNNTCITRSLVLGVRLGF
;
A
#
# COMPACT_ATOMS: atom_id res chain seq x y z
N TYR A 1 7.85 -24.96 -5.25
CA TYR A 1 8.64 -25.51 -6.36
C TYR A 1 8.47 -24.59 -7.56
N THR A 2 9.57 -24.31 -8.26
CA THR A 2 9.55 -23.52 -9.50
C THR A 2 10.46 -24.20 -10.52
N ALA A 3 9.96 -24.36 -11.74
CA ALA A 3 10.70 -24.85 -12.88
C ALA A 3 10.76 -23.78 -13.96
N ASN A 4 11.96 -23.50 -14.48
CA ASN A 4 12.16 -22.55 -15.57
C ASN A 4 12.84 -23.28 -16.72
N ILE A 5 12.24 -23.19 -17.90
CA ILE A 5 12.81 -23.73 -19.14
C ILE A 5 12.81 -22.59 -20.15
N ASN A 6 13.97 -22.26 -20.68
CA ASN A 6 14.12 -21.27 -21.74
C ASN A 6 14.94 -21.88 -22.87
N GLY A 7 14.49 -21.64 -24.08
CA GLY A 7 15.17 -22.10 -25.27
C GLY A 7 15.10 -21.06 -26.39
N GLU A 8 16.15 -20.96 -27.15
CA GLU A 8 16.22 -20.13 -28.35
C GLU A 8 16.87 -20.95 -29.46
N ILE A 9 16.28 -20.91 -30.63
CA ILE A 9 16.81 -21.56 -31.83
C ILE A 9 16.85 -20.55 -32.99
N ILE A 10 17.86 -20.70 -33.83
CA ILE A 10 18.04 -19.93 -35.06
C ILE A 10 18.03 -20.93 -36.23
N PRO A 11 16.84 -21.35 -36.67
CA PRO A 11 16.75 -22.39 -37.72
C PRO A 11 17.38 -21.94 -39.04
N THR A 12 17.33 -20.64 -39.31
CA THR A 12 17.92 -20.01 -40.51
C THR A 12 18.47 -18.65 -40.12
N LYS A 13 19.33 -18.06 -40.97
CA LYS A 13 19.91 -16.71 -40.72
C LYS A 13 18.87 -15.62 -40.56
N TRP A 14 17.69 -15.80 -41.10
CA TRP A 14 16.60 -14.80 -41.13
C TRP A 14 15.48 -15.07 -40.10
N LEU A 15 15.50 -16.25 -39.43
CA LEU A 15 14.47 -16.61 -38.45
C LEU A 15 15.09 -16.95 -37.10
N LYS A 16 14.62 -16.30 -36.07
CA LYS A 16 14.95 -16.56 -34.68
C LYS A 16 13.66 -16.84 -33.91
N VAL A 17 13.62 -17.95 -33.21
CA VAL A 17 12.47 -18.34 -32.40
C VAL A 17 12.94 -18.61 -30.98
N GLY A 18 12.24 -18.02 -30.01
CA GLY A 18 12.51 -18.27 -28.60
C GLY A 18 11.24 -18.64 -27.87
N MET A 19 11.38 -19.47 -26.86
CA MET A 19 10.31 -19.76 -25.91
C MET A 19 10.82 -19.89 -24.49
N GLY A 20 9.96 -19.53 -23.55
CA GLY A 20 10.17 -19.67 -22.13
C GLY A 20 8.93 -20.22 -21.46
N LEU A 21 9.13 -21.12 -20.52
CA LEU A 21 8.12 -21.70 -19.67
C LEU A 21 8.57 -21.56 -18.22
N ASN A 22 7.75 -20.91 -17.40
CA ASN A 22 7.92 -20.88 -15.97
C ASN A 22 6.71 -21.54 -15.32
N ALA A 23 6.92 -22.63 -14.59
CA ALA A 23 5.90 -23.33 -13.85
C ALA A 23 6.17 -23.22 -12.36
N THR A 24 5.17 -22.83 -11.58
CA THR A 24 5.26 -22.66 -10.13
C THR A 24 4.18 -23.47 -9.45
N HIS A 25 4.55 -24.24 -8.43
CA HIS A 25 3.64 -24.85 -7.48
C HIS A 25 4.04 -24.44 -6.07
N SER A 26 3.10 -23.91 -5.30
CA SER A 26 3.32 -23.58 -3.90
C SER A 26 2.15 -24.02 -3.02
N ILE A 27 2.50 -24.51 -1.84
CA ILE A 27 1.56 -24.75 -0.75
C ILE A 27 1.96 -23.81 0.38
N LYS A 28 1.03 -22.99 0.82
CA LYS A 28 1.20 -22.09 1.96
C LYS A 28 0.23 -22.50 3.02
N ASN A 29 0.75 -22.93 4.14
CA ASN A 29 -0.05 -23.12 5.34
C ASN A 29 0.11 -21.86 6.17
N TYR A 30 -0.92 -21.04 6.16
CA TYR A 30 -0.97 -19.93 7.07
C TYR A 30 -1.43 -20.51 8.43
N GLY A 31 -0.66 -20.24 9.45
CA GLY A 31 -1.20 -20.31 10.79
C GLY A 31 -2.43 -19.39 10.88
N ILE A 32 -2.82 -19.03 12.03
CA ILE A 32 -4.04 -18.29 12.28
C ILE A 32 -3.93 -16.90 11.70
N VAL A 33 -4.42 -16.75 10.50
CA VAL A 33 -4.68 -15.46 9.86
C VAL A 33 -6.17 -15.27 9.87
N SER A 34 -6.69 -14.67 10.88
CA SER A 34 -8.07 -14.25 10.83
C SER A 34 -8.14 -12.76 10.72
N ASN A 35 -8.65 -12.33 9.63
CA ASN A 35 -9.29 -11.04 9.54
C ASN A 35 -10.69 -11.24 8.96
N THR A 36 -11.52 -11.97 9.67
CA THR A 36 -12.94 -12.00 9.36
C THR A 36 -13.60 -10.95 10.25
N SER A 37 -13.72 -9.75 9.74
CA SER A 37 -14.40 -8.61 10.35
C SER A 37 -15.82 -8.91 10.87
N ASN A 38 -16.39 -10.03 10.51
CA ASN A 38 -17.73 -10.44 10.91
C ASN A 38 -17.80 -11.31 12.18
N THR A 39 -16.69 -11.79 12.70
CA THR A 39 -16.67 -12.67 13.87
C THR A 39 -16.04 -12.05 15.12
N GLY A 40 -15.50 -10.82 15.01
CA GLY A 40 -14.77 -10.19 16.10
C GLY A 40 -13.45 -10.89 16.45
N ALA A 41 -13.08 -11.94 15.71
CA ALA A 41 -11.85 -12.67 15.94
C ALA A 41 -10.66 -11.81 15.50
N LYS A 42 -9.78 -11.52 16.45
CA LYS A 42 -8.52 -10.82 16.19
C LYS A 42 -7.48 -11.84 15.76
N ASP A 43 -6.47 -11.37 15.01
CA ASP A 43 -5.31 -12.20 14.70
C ASP A 43 -4.57 -12.62 15.99
N SER A 44 -3.79 -13.70 15.92
CA SER A 44 -3.10 -14.23 17.10
C SER A 44 -2.14 -13.23 17.72
N TYR A 45 -1.53 -12.37 16.93
CA TYR A 45 -0.65 -11.31 17.43
C TYR A 45 -1.46 -10.23 18.16
N GLY A 46 -2.56 -9.77 17.56
CA GLY A 46 -3.46 -8.81 18.19
C GLY A 46 -4.09 -9.34 19.48
N LEU A 47 -4.43 -10.63 19.52
CA LEU A 47 -4.89 -11.30 20.73
C LEU A 47 -3.79 -11.36 21.79
N ALA A 48 -2.58 -11.80 21.42
CA ALA A 48 -1.44 -11.86 22.35
C ALA A 48 -1.08 -10.49 22.91
N MET A 49 -1.12 -9.45 22.08
CA MET A 49 -0.91 -8.06 22.51
C MET A 49 -1.99 -7.55 23.44
N GLY A 50 -3.21 -8.05 23.32
CA GLY A 50 -4.35 -7.67 24.15
C GLY A 50 -4.47 -8.46 25.44
N MET A 51 -3.74 -9.57 25.59
CA MET A 51 -3.76 -10.37 26.84
C MET A 51 -3.09 -9.62 27.98
N MET A 52 -3.65 -9.77 29.16
CA MET A 52 -3.07 -9.21 30.39
C MET A 52 -1.78 -9.97 30.74
N PRO A 53 -0.64 -9.30 30.98
CA PRO A 53 0.67 -9.95 31.14
C PRO A 53 0.79 -10.83 32.40
N TRP A 54 -0.11 -10.70 33.39
CA TRP A 54 -0.12 -11.51 34.61
C TRP A 54 -1.06 -12.70 34.52
N VAL A 55 -1.81 -12.86 33.43
CA VAL A 55 -2.73 -13.98 33.26
C VAL A 55 -1.96 -15.18 32.71
N PRO A 56 -2.02 -16.35 33.35
CA PRO A 56 -1.35 -17.55 32.86
C PRO A 56 -2.00 -18.03 31.55
N ALA A 57 -1.22 -18.69 30.72
CA ALA A 57 -1.71 -19.25 29.45
C ALA A 57 -2.54 -20.54 29.67
N TYR A 58 -2.35 -21.21 30.76
CA TYR A 58 -2.95 -22.51 31.08
C TYR A 58 -3.61 -22.48 32.47
N ASN A 59 -4.67 -23.24 32.62
CA ASN A 59 -5.26 -23.58 33.91
C ASN A 59 -4.37 -24.54 34.72
N GLU A 60 -4.68 -24.75 36.02
CA GLU A 60 -3.92 -25.66 36.86
C GLU A 60 -3.93 -27.12 36.39
N ASP A 61 -4.95 -27.51 35.64
CA ASP A 61 -5.12 -28.85 35.07
C ASP A 61 -4.35 -29.00 33.72
N GLY A 62 -3.65 -27.96 33.25
CA GLY A 62 -2.91 -27.95 32.00
C GLY A 62 -3.75 -27.62 30.74
N SER A 63 -5.06 -27.41 30.88
CA SER A 63 -5.91 -26.94 29.80
C SER A 63 -5.63 -25.46 29.48
N ILE A 64 -5.89 -25.04 28.23
CA ILE A 64 -5.72 -23.64 27.83
C ILE A 64 -6.75 -22.77 28.55
N LEU A 65 -6.29 -21.72 29.25
CA LEU A 65 -7.18 -20.72 29.84
C LEU A 65 -7.82 -19.89 28.71
N GLU A 66 -9.13 -19.97 28.54
CA GLU A 66 -9.83 -19.39 27.39
C GLU A 66 -9.85 -17.86 27.39
N VAL A 67 -10.18 -17.26 28.52
CA VAL A 67 -10.28 -15.81 28.72
C VAL A 67 -9.67 -15.41 30.05
N ALA A 68 -9.15 -14.20 30.14
CA ALA A 68 -8.48 -13.69 31.33
C ALA A 68 -9.44 -13.57 32.53
N SER A 69 -10.68 -13.17 32.26
CA SER A 69 -11.78 -13.12 33.27
C SER A 69 -13.13 -13.19 32.55
N ALA A 70 -14.19 -13.53 33.32
CA ALA A 70 -15.54 -13.55 32.77
C ALA A 70 -16.02 -12.19 32.27
N ASP A 71 -15.48 -11.10 32.80
CA ASP A 71 -15.80 -9.73 32.37
C ASP A 71 -15.00 -9.27 31.17
N ASP A 72 -13.92 -9.98 30.79
CA ASP A 72 -13.05 -9.66 29.66
C ASP A 72 -13.12 -10.72 28.55
N GLN A 73 -14.27 -10.82 27.93
CA GLN A 73 -14.49 -11.75 26.83
C GLN A 73 -14.02 -11.23 25.46
N ALA A 74 -13.51 -9.99 25.36
CA ALA A 74 -13.06 -9.41 24.09
C ALA A 74 -11.69 -9.93 23.63
N TYR A 75 -10.92 -10.53 24.53
CA TYR A 75 -9.60 -11.09 24.25
C TYR A 75 -9.51 -12.51 24.80
N HIS A 76 -9.53 -13.46 23.92
CA HIS A 76 -9.31 -14.87 24.25
C HIS A 76 -7.87 -15.28 23.98
N ASN A 77 -7.45 -16.36 24.63
CA ASN A 77 -6.08 -16.84 24.53
C ASN A 77 -5.74 -17.28 23.10
N PRO A 78 -4.71 -16.69 22.47
CA PRO A 78 -4.33 -17.02 21.10
C PRO A 78 -3.87 -18.47 20.92
N LEU A 79 -3.46 -19.17 21.97
CA LEU A 79 -3.07 -20.59 21.91
C LEU A 79 -4.23 -21.48 21.46
N ARG A 80 -5.48 -21.12 21.79
CA ARG A 80 -6.65 -21.86 21.29
C ARG A 80 -6.71 -21.96 19.78
N ASN A 81 -6.23 -20.93 19.12
CA ASN A 81 -6.30 -20.86 17.68
C ASN A 81 -5.33 -21.84 17.01
N ILE A 82 -4.26 -22.27 17.68
CA ILE A 82 -3.21 -23.11 17.07
C ILE A 82 -3.78 -24.46 16.66
N ASP A 83 -4.65 -25.02 17.46
CA ASP A 83 -5.20 -26.35 17.25
C ASP A 83 -6.56 -26.36 16.54
N ASP A 84 -7.20 -25.21 16.41
CA ASP A 84 -8.61 -25.09 15.98
C ASP A 84 -8.79 -24.27 14.69
N ALA A 85 -7.71 -23.81 14.08
CA ALA A 85 -7.77 -23.08 12.82
C ALA A 85 -6.72 -23.53 11.83
N TRP A 86 -7.17 -23.87 10.63
CA TRP A 86 -6.32 -24.24 9.50
C TRP A 86 -6.63 -23.39 8.28
N ASN A 87 -5.57 -22.94 7.61
CA ASN A 87 -5.67 -22.21 6.36
C ASN A 87 -4.57 -22.68 5.42
N GLU A 88 -4.97 -23.25 4.29
CA GLU A 88 -4.06 -23.71 3.25
C GLU A 88 -4.36 -22.99 1.93
N THR A 89 -3.35 -22.40 1.32
CA THR A 89 -3.44 -21.93 -0.06
C THR A 89 -2.55 -22.80 -0.95
N ARG A 90 -3.15 -23.47 -1.92
CA ARG A 90 -2.45 -24.16 -3.00
C ARG A 90 -2.51 -23.31 -4.26
N TYR A 91 -1.36 -23.09 -4.85
CA TYR A 91 -1.20 -22.26 -6.03
C TYR A 91 -0.46 -23.03 -7.12
N TYR A 92 -1.00 -22.98 -8.32
CA TYR A 92 -0.40 -23.43 -9.54
C TYR A 92 -0.36 -22.28 -10.53
N GLY A 93 0.83 -21.97 -11.02
CA GLY A 93 1.04 -20.91 -11.99
C GLY A 93 1.86 -21.40 -13.17
N VAL A 94 1.42 -21.08 -14.38
CA VAL A 94 2.18 -21.33 -15.61
C VAL A 94 2.28 -20.02 -16.36
N ASN A 95 3.51 -19.56 -16.63
CA ASN A 95 3.77 -18.46 -17.52
C ASN A 95 4.48 -19.00 -18.75
N PHE A 96 3.88 -18.80 -19.89
CA PHE A 96 4.42 -19.13 -21.20
C PHE A 96 4.77 -17.86 -21.94
N SER A 97 5.92 -17.80 -22.55
CA SER A 97 6.34 -16.72 -23.43
C SER A 97 6.97 -17.32 -24.69
N SER A 98 6.68 -16.77 -25.84
CA SER A 98 7.32 -17.14 -27.07
C SER A 98 7.47 -15.94 -27.98
N TYR A 99 8.45 -16.01 -28.85
CA TYR A 99 8.57 -15.02 -29.92
C TYR A 99 9.12 -15.65 -31.19
N ALA A 100 8.75 -15.05 -32.32
CA ALA A 100 9.36 -15.28 -33.61
C ALA A 100 9.85 -13.94 -34.16
N GLU A 101 11.10 -13.86 -34.55
CA GLU A 101 11.73 -12.67 -35.14
C GLU A 101 12.22 -13.00 -36.56
N LEU A 102 11.79 -12.19 -37.54
CA LEU A 102 12.18 -12.24 -38.93
C LEU A 102 13.13 -11.07 -39.26
N ASP A 103 14.30 -11.34 -39.75
CA ASP A 103 15.25 -10.34 -40.19
C ASP A 103 15.18 -10.21 -41.73
N PHE A 104 14.48 -9.18 -42.20
CA PHE A 104 14.29 -8.94 -43.64
C PHE A 104 15.59 -8.58 -44.39
N GLY A 105 16.59 -8.08 -43.69
CA GLY A 105 17.91 -7.79 -44.28
C GLY A 105 18.64 -9.03 -44.79
N GLN A 106 18.24 -10.24 -44.33
CA GLN A 106 18.79 -11.50 -44.84
C GLN A 106 18.20 -11.91 -46.20
N PHE A 107 17.07 -11.33 -46.59
CA PHE A 107 16.41 -11.61 -47.89
C PHE A 107 16.76 -10.56 -48.92
N TRP A 108 16.92 -9.29 -48.50
CA TRP A 108 17.09 -8.19 -49.41
C TRP A 108 17.92 -7.07 -48.74
N GLU A 109 19.10 -6.79 -49.28
CA GLU A 109 20.05 -5.84 -48.69
C GLU A 109 19.47 -4.44 -48.37
N PRO A 110 18.58 -3.84 -49.16
CA PRO A 110 17.94 -2.57 -48.82
C PRO A 110 17.11 -2.61 -47.54
N LEU A 111 16.64 -3.79 -47.11
CA LEU A 111 15.91 -4.00 -45.87
C LEU A 111 16.81 -4.32 -44.65
N LYS A 112 18.13 -4.19 -44.78
CA LYS A 112 19.06 -4.33 -43.69
C LYS A 112 18.69 -3.41 -42.52
N GLY A 113 18.50 -4.00 -41.31
CA GLY A 113 18.03 -3.30 -40.12
C GLY A 113 16.52 -3.27 -39.97
N VAL A 114 15.76 -3.91 -40.89
CA VAL A 114 14.30 -4.09 -40.73
C VAL A 114 14.03 -5.48 -40.19
N LYS A 115 13.32 -5.53 -39.05
CA LYS A 115 12.95 -6.78 -38.37
C LYS A 115 11.48 -6.76 -37.97
N TRP A 116 10.82 -7.89 -38.13
CA TRP A 116 9.49 -8.13 -37.61
C TRP A 116 9.60 -9.11 -36.46
N ARG A 117 8.93 -8.81 -35.33
CA ARG A 117 8.87 -9.70 -34.19
C ARG A 117 7.46 -9.81 -33.68
N THR A 118 7.01 -11.05 -33.53
CA THR A 118 5.74 -11.38 -32.88
C THR A 118 6.05 -12.00 -31.52
N ASN A 119 5.53 -11.43 -30.44
CA ASN A 119 5.60 -11.97 -29.07
C ASN A 119 4.22 -12.53 -28.69
N LEU A 120 4.19 -13.70 -28.09
CA LEU A 120 3.02 -14.29 -27.45
C LEU A 120 3.35 -14.59 -25.98
N GLY A 121 2.65 -13.94 -25.07
CA GLY A 121 2.65 -14.24 -23.65
C GLY A 121 1.32 -14.86 -23.23
N ALA A 122 1.36 -15.92 -22.41
CA ALA A 122 0.17 -16.47 -21.79
C ALA A 122 0.47 -16.80 -20.33
N GLN A 123 -0.49 -16.53 -19.46
CA GLN A 123 -0.39 -16.82 -18.04
C GLN A 123 -1.66 -17.53 -17.58
N TYR A 124 -1.48 -18.67 -16.97
CA TYR A 124 -2.54 -19.40 -16.28
C TYR A 124 -2.22 -19.49 -14.79
N ARG A 125 -3.17 -19.16 -13.96
CA ARG A 125 -3.09 -19.26 -12.50
C ARG A 125 -4.30 -19.99 -11.99
N ASN A 126 -4.08 -20.98 -11.13
CA ASN A 126 -5.11 -21.66 -10.38
C ASN A 126 -4.76 -21.57 -8.90
N SER A 127 -5.68 -21.09 -8.10
CA SER A 127 -5.53 -20.99 -6.65
C SER A 127 -6.70 -21.64 -5.96
N ARG A 128 -6.41 -22.50 -4.99
CA ARG A 128 -7.38 -23.01 -4.04
C ARG A 128 -7.03 -22.53 -2.64
N VAL A 129 -7.97 -21.89 -1.96
CA VAL A 129 -7.85 -21.51 -0.56
C VAL A 129 -8.83 -22.35 0.24
N GLY A 130 -8.32 -23.21 1.11
CA GLY A 130 -9.10 -23.95 2.10
C GLY A 130 -8.91 -23.36 3.47
N SER A 131 -9.96 -23.08 4.20
CA SER A 131 -9.88 -22.66 5.60
C SER A 131 -10.93 -23.38 6.45
N TYR A 132 -10.54 -23.73 7.68
CA TYR A 132 -11.39 -24.31 8.67
C TYR A 132 -11.17 -23.61 9.99
N TYR A 133 -12.24 -23.29 10.67
CA TYR A 133 -12.25 -22.67 11.97
C TYR A 133 -13.16 -23.49 12.89
N GLY A 134 -12.59 -24.08 13.92
CA GLY A 134 -13.28 -24.92 14.88
C GLY A 134 -14.08 -24.14 15.92
N GLU A 135 -14.73 -24.86 16.81
CA GLU A 135 -15.60 -24.30 17.82
C GLU A 135 -14.88 -23.34 18.76
N GLY A 136 -13.66 -23.68 19.15
CA GLY A 136 -12.83 -22.83 19.99
C GLY A 136 -12.46 -21.49 19.36
N TYR A 137 -12.38 -21.45 18.05
CA TYR A 137 -12.03 -20.25 17.30
C TYR A 137 -13.24 -19.38 16.95
N THR A 138 -14.34 -19.99 16.44
CA THR A 138 -15.46 -19.23 15.85
C THR A 138 -16.48 -18.75 16.88
N ASN A 139 -16.54 -19.39 18.06
CA ASN A 139 -17.50 -19.05 19.10
C ASN A 139 -16.85 -18.85 20.48
N PRO A 140 -15.90 -17.93 20.62
CA PRO A 140 -15.23 -17.69 21.90
C PRO A 140 -16.21 -17.21 22.98
N PHE A 141 -17.37 -16.66 22.60
CA PHE A 141 -18.34 -16.05 23.54
C PHE A 141 -19.67 -16.80 23.61
N LYS A 142 -19.74 -18.01 23.07
CA LYS A 142 -20.99 -18.79 23.06
C LYS A 142 -22.17 -17.98 22.48
N ASN A 143 -21.93 -17.17 21.46
CA ASN A 143 -23.02 -16.49 20.78
C ASN A 143 -23.87 -17.52 20.05
N PRO A 144 -25.14 -17.76 20.46
CA PRO A 144 -25.98 -18.82 19.88
C PRO A 144 -26.29 -18.59 18.37
N ALA A 145 -26.05 -17.38 17.87
CA ALA A 145 -26.25 -17.08 16.46
C ALA A 145 -25.04 -17.48 15.59
N MET A 146 -23.89 -17.81 16.18
CA MET A 146 -22.70 -18.25 15.47
C MET A 146 -22.63 -19.78 15.42
N ALA A 147 -22.26 -20.29 14.27
CA ALA A 147 -22.06 -21.71 14.08
C ALA A 147 -20.85 -22.20 14.90
N PRO A 148 -20.90 -23.43 15.44
CA PRO A 148 -19.79 -23.98 16.24
C PRO A 148 -18.49 -24.11 15.43
N ASN A 149 -18.58 -24.34 14.12
CA ASN A 149 -17.44 -24.39 13.23
C ASN A 149 -17.81 -23.95 11.80
N VAL A 150 -16.80 -23.57 11.02
CA VAL A 150 -16.96 -23.05 9.65
C VAL A 150 -15.84 -23.58 8.76
N ALA A 151 -16.21 -24.06 7.57
CA ALA A 151 -15.24 -24.38 6.52
C ALA A 151 -15.49 -23.56 5.26
N ASN A 152 -14.42 -23.09 4.62
CA ASN A 152 -14.44 -22.43 3.32
C ASN A 152 -13.57 -23.18 2.32
N ASN A 153 -14.01 -23.23 1.07
CA ASN A 153 -13.20 -23.70 -0.04
C ASN A 153 -13.41 -22.75 -1.23
N GLU A 154 -12.37 -22.03 -1.57
CA GLU A 154 -12.38 -21.04 -2.65
C GLU A 154 -11.48 -21.51 -3.78
N HIS A 155 -11.99 -21.51 -5.00
CA HIS A 155 -11.24 -21.73 -6.20
C HIS A 155 -11.23 -20.48 -7.06
N SER A 156 -10.07 -20.11 -7.56
CA SER A 156 -9.91 -19.00 -8.49
C SER A 156 -9.02 -19.42 -9.66
N GLN A 157 -9.53 -19.24 -10.86
CA GLN A 157 -8.79 -19.44 -12.10
C GLN A 157 -8.62 -18.10 -12.79
N LYS A 158 -7.42 -17.83 -13.27
CA LYS A 158 -7.08 -16.62 -14.01
C LYS A 158 -6.33 -17.01 -15.27
N LEU A 159 -6.82 -16.56 -16.40
CA LEU A 159 -6.16 -16.73 -17.70
C LEU A 159 -5.95 -15.35 -18.32
N SER A 160 -4.73 -15.06 -18.68
CA SER A 160 -4.41 -13.89 -19.49
C SER A 160 -3.50 -14.25 -20.65
N TRP A 161 -3.63 -13.51 -21.73
CA TRP A 161 -2.71 -13.60 -22.87
C TRP A 161 -2.49 -12.22 -23.46
N THR A 162 -1.29 -12.03 -24.03
CA THR A 162 -0.87 -10.84 -24.74
C THR A 162 -0.21 -11.26 -26.03
N LEU A 163 -0.63 -10.66 -27.15
CA LEU A 163 -0.04 -10.81 -28.47
C LEU A 163 0.47 -9.44 -28.89
N GLU A 164 1.73 -9.36 -29.30
CA GLU A 164 2.35 -8.14 -29.78
C GLU A 164 3.03 -8.40 -31.13
N ASN A 165 2.79 -7.53 -32.08
CA ASN A 165 3.50 -7.47 -33.35
C ASN A 165 4.32 -6.19 -33.41
N LEU A 166 5.62 -6.32 -33.59
CA LEU A 166 6.56 -5.21 -33.61
C LEU A 166 7.31 -5.20 -34.95
N LEU A 167 7.37 -4.03 -35.55
CA LEU A 167 8.26 -3.76 -36.68
C LEU A 167 9.36 -2.80 -36.21
N TYR A 168 10.61 -3.24 -36.31
CA TYR A 168 11.78 -2.44 -36.02
C TYR A 168 12.45 -2.03 -37.31
N ILE A 169 12.83 -0.75 -37.41
CA ILE A 169 13.62 -0.20 -38.54
C ILE A 169 14.79 0.56 -37.94
N ASN A 170 15.98 0.01 -38.07
CA ASN A 170 17.22 0.57 -37.53
C ASN A 170 18.14 0.95 -38.67
N LYS A 171 18.48 2.23 -38.80
CA LYS A 171 19.36 2.76 -39.85
C LYS A 171 20.36 3.72 -39.25
N THR A 172 21.62 3.56 -39.65
CA THR A 172 22.66 4.55 -39.41
C THR A 172 23.06 5.12 -40.76
N ILE A 173 23.03 6.46 -40.92
CA ILE A 173 23.28 7.17 -42.15
C ILE A 173 24.52 8.05 -41.96
N LYS A 174 25.53 7.81 -42.78
CA LYS A 174 26.82 8.54 -42.77
C LYS A 174 27.51 8.55 -41.38
N ASP A 175 27.27 7.58 -40.52
CA ASP A 175 27.77 7.50 -39.16
C ASP A 175 27.43 8.73 -38.27
N ILE A 176 26.51 9.58 -38.73
CA ILE A 176 26.12 10.84 -38.10
C ILE A 176 24.70 10.74 -37.59
N HIS A 177 23.81 10.08 -38.35
CA HIS A 177 22.38 9.98 -38.02
C HIS A 177 22.03 8.54 -37.64
N SER A 178 21.61 8.33 -36.44
CA SER A 178 21.03 7.05 -35.96
C SER A 178 19.51 7.17 -35.87
N VAL A 179 18.79 6.35 -36.62
CA VAL A 179 17.33 6.35 -36.65
C VAL A 179 16.82 4.97 -36.28
N ASN A 180 16.05 4.88 -35.20
CA ASN A 180 15.39 3.65 -34.80
C ASN A 180 13.88 3.89 -34.69
N ILE A 181 13.12 3.21 -35.55
CA ILE A 181 11.66 3.29 -35.58
C ILE A 181 11.11 1.98 -35.04
N THR A 182 10.13 2.05 -34.14
CA THR A 182 9.38 0.91 -33.66
C THR A 182 7.90 1.17 -33.88
N LEU A 183 7.25 0.27 -34.63
CA LEU A 183 5.79 0.21 -34.72
C LEU A 183 5.32 -0.99 -33.93
N LEU A 184 4.25 -0.82 -33.16
CA LEU A 184 3.66 -1.89 -32.33
C LEU A 184 2.16 -1.95 -32.57
N GLN A 185 1.66 -3.16 -32.70
CA GLN A 185 0.26 -3.53 -32.48
C GLN A 185 0.21 -4.56 -31.37
N SER A 186 -0.63 -4.34 -30.36
CA SER A 186 -0.83 -5.31 -29.28
C SER A 186 -2.29 -5.56 -28.99
N ALA A 187 -2.59 -6.78 -28.52
CA ALA A 187 -3.88 -7.17 -28.01
C ALA A 187 -3.68 -8.03 -26.75
N GLU A 188 -4.49 -7.76 -25.75
CA GLU A 188 -4.48 -8.56 -24.52
C GLU A 188 -5.89 -8.85 -24.02
N ARG A 189 -6.03 -9.97 -23.34
CA ARG A 189 -7.27 -10.37 -22.67
C ARG A 189 -6.96 -11.00 -21.32
N TYR A 190 -7.82 -10.68 -20.38
CA TYR A 190 -7.79 -11.22 -19.03
C TYR A 190 -9.16 -11.80 -18.68
N ARG A 191 -9.17 -12.99 -18.08
CA ARG A 191 -10.37 -13.68 -17.62
C ARG A 191 -10.12 -14.23 -16.22
N THR A 192 -11.07 -14.01 -15.33
CA THR A 192 -11.09 -14.56 -13.97
C THR A 192 -12.41 -15.29 -13.75
N GLU A 193 -12.34 -16.47 -13.19
CA GLU A 193 -13.47 -17.25 -12.70
C GLU A 193 -13.20 -17.63 -11.24
N GLY A 194 -14.21 -17.56 -10.42
CA GLY A 194 -14.13 -17.96 -9.04
C GLY A 194 -15.34 -18.77 -8.61
N LEU A 195 -15.08 -19.70 -7.71
CA LEU A 195 -16.09 -20.49 -7.01
C LEU A 195 -15.76 -20.45 -5.53
N ASN A 196 -16.73 -20.12 -4.71
CA ASN A 196 -16.62 -20.09 -3.25
C ASN A 196 -17.73 -20.95 -2.65
N MET A 197 -17.34 -21.82 -1.74
CA MET A 197 -18.25 -22.64 -0.93
C MET A 197 -17.93 -22.44 0.53
N ARG A 198 -18.95 -22.10 1.32
CA ARG A 198 -18.85 -21.97 2.75
C ARG A 198 -19.89 -22.86 3.42
N GLY A 199 -19.45 -23.73 4.31
CA GLY A 199 -20.31 -24.56 5.12
C GLY A 199 -20.17 -24.21 6.60
N TYR A 200 -21.27 -24.29 7.31
CA TYR A 200 -21.35 -24.08 8.76
C TYR A 200 -21.77 -25.39 9.42
N GLU A 201 -21.37 -25.56 10.70
CA GLU A 201 -21.71 -26.77 11.46
C GLU A 201 -21.25 -28.04 10.73
N ILE A 202 -19.96 -28.09 10.42
CA ILE A 202 -19.35 -29.27 9.78
C ILE A 202 -19.42 -30.43 10.75
N THR A 203 -20.13 -31.48 10.37
CA THR A 203 -20.40 -32.66 11.21
C THR A 203 -19.13 -33.42 11.59
N PHE A 204 -18.15 -33.44 10.67
CA PHE A 204 -16.88 -34.13 10.88
C PHE A 204 -15.73 -33.12 10.79
N PRO A 205 -15.27 -32.54 11.91
CA PRO A 205 -14.19 -31.55 11.94
C PRO A 205 -12.91 -31.99 11.23
N SER A 206 -12.58 -33.27 11.27
CA SER A 206 -11.42 -33.86 10.59
C SER A 206 -11.47 -33.77 9.05
N SER A 207 -12.67 -33.53 8.48
CA SER A 207 -12.82 -33.34 7.03
C SER A 207 -12.40 -31.95 6.57
N LEU A 208 -12.19 -30.99 7.50
CA LEU A 208 -11.83 -29.61 7.19
C LEU A 208 -12.73 -29.01 6.12
N TRP A 209 -12.16 -28.49 5.02
CA TRP A 209 -12.85 -27.95 3.85
C TRP A 209 -13.06 -28.96 2.71
N TYR A 210 -12.67 -30.23 2.92
CA TYR A 210 -12.76 -31.24 1.85
C TYR A 210 -14.15 -31.83 1.69
N ASN A 211 -15.01 -31.69 2.70
CA ASN A 211 -16.39 -32.21 2.65
C ASN A 211 -17.40 -31.18 3.20
N ILE A 212 -17.53 -30.05 2.49
CA ILE A 212 -18.48 -28.98 2.85
C ILE A 212 -19.93 -29.48 2.70
N GLY A 213 -20.18 -30.49 1.86
CA GLY A 213 -21.50 -31.10 1.72
C GLY A 213 -22.05 -31.74 3.00
N ALA A 214 -21.16 -32.07 3.97
CA ALA A 214 -21.55 -32.56 5.30
C ALA A 214 -21.88 -31.42 6.31
N SER A 215 -21.97 -30.16 5.85
CA SER A 215 -22.40 -29.04 6.67
C SER A 215 -23.92 -29.01 6.87
N ASN A 216 -24.39 -28.25 7.85
CA ASN A 216 -25.81 -27.97 8.00
C ASN A 216 -26.33 -27.23 6.75
N ASN A 217 -27.19 -27.90 5.98
CA ASN A 217 -27.69 -27.41 4.67
C ASN A 217 -28.42 -26.07 4.79
N ALA A 218 -29.03 -25.75 5.91
CA ALA A 218 -29.72 -24.47 6.10
C ALA A 218 -28.76 -23.26 6.16
N LYS A 219 -27.46 -23.52 6.37
CA LYS A 219 -26.42 -22.49 6.49
C LYS A 219 -25.39 -22.53 5.33
N TYR A 220 -25.57 -23.42 4.35
CA TYR A 220 -24.69 -23.51 3.20
C TYR A 220 -24.81 -22.28 2.30
N ALA A 221 -23.67 -21.68 1.93
CA ALA A 221 -23.62 -20.49 1.12
C ALA A 221 -22.64 -20.64 -0.08
N PRO A 222 -23.11 -21.15 -1.25
CA PRO A 222 -22.31 -21.17 -2.46
C PRO A 222 -22.23 -19.79 -3.11
N GLY A 223 -21.11 -19.49 -3.75
CA GLY A 223 -20.93 -18.27 -4.54
C GLY A 223 -20.07 -18.53 -5.76
N SER A 224 -20.30 -17.78 -6.83
CA SER A 224 -19.47 -17.79 -8.03
C SER A 224 -19.29 -16.39 -8.58
N ASN A 225 -18.19 -16.16 -9.26
CA ASN A 225 -17.91 -14.90 -9.94
C ASN A 225 -17.25 -15.15 -11.29
N PHE A 226 -17.46 -14.21 -12.20
CA PHE A 226 -16.84 -14.18 -13.51
C PHE A 226 -16.51 -12.75 -13.90
N SER A 227 -15.31 -12.53 -14.44
CA SER A 227 -14.88 -11.23 -14.93
C SER A 227 -13.95 -11.39 -16.12
N THR A 228 -14.12 -10.55 -17.13
CA THR A 228 -13.22 -10.49 -18.29
C THR A 228 -13.07 -9.05 -18.77
N TRP A 229 -11.86 -8.72 -19.23
CA TRP A 229 -11.59 -7.47 -19.92
C TRP A 229 -10.56 -7.69 -21.03
N SER A 230 -10.49 -6.76 -21.94
CA SER A 230 -9.52 -6.75 -23.04
C SER A 230 -9.01 -5.35 -23.31
N ARG A 231 -7.79 -5.27 -23.86
CA ARG A 231 -7.14 -4.05 -24.31
C ARG A 231 -6.50 -4.28 -25.66
N ALA A 232 -6.50 -3.24 -26.48
CA ALA A 232 -5.77 -3.23 -27.74
C ALA A 232 -4.99 -1.91 -27.88
N SER A 233 -3.82 -1.96 -28.49
CA SER A 233 -2.94 -0.78 -28.57
C SER A 233 -2.19 -0.72 -29.89
N TYR A 234 -1.99 0.51 -30.38
CA TYR A 234 -1.12 0.83 -31.50
C TYR A 234 -0.10 1.87 -31.06
N MET A 235 1.16 1.70 -31.44
CA MET A 235 2.22 2.65 -31.06
C MET A 235 3.19 2.86 -32.23
N ALA A 236 3.61 4.10 -32.40
CA ALA A 236 4.76 4.47 -33.21
C ALA A 236 5.77 5.22 -32.35
N ARG A 237 7.03 4.80 -32.39
CA ARG A 237 8.15 5.44 -31.69
C ARG A 237 9.28 5.69 -32.66
N VAL A 238 9.86 6.87 -32.60
CA VAL A 238 11.06 7.25 -33.31
C VAL A 238 12.12 7.68 -32.31
N ASN A 239 13.26 7.01 -32.34
CA ASN A 239 14.46 7.45 -31.64
C ASN A 239 15.44 7.96 -32.70
N TYR A 240 15.88 9.18 -32.54
CA TYR A 240 16.83 9.83 -33.44
C TYR A 240 18.05 10.29 -32.65
N GLY A 241 19.21 9.92 -33.13
CA GLY A 241 20.50 10.38 -32.61
C GLY A 241 21.28 11.15 -33.68
N LEU A 242 21.72 12.35 -33.33
CA LEU A 242 22.58 13.17 -34.15
C LEU A 242 23.97 13.22 -33.55
N MET A 243 24.96 12.72 -34.27
CA MET A 243 26.39 12.67 -33.88
C MET A 243 26.63 12.01 -32.53
N ASP A 244 25.71 11.15 -32.08
CA ASP A 244 25.70 10.56 -30.75
C ASP A 244 25.70 11.58 -29.58
N LYS A 245 25.37 12.84 -29.87
CA LYS A 245 25.32 13.97 -28.93
C LYS A 245 23.92 14.39 -28.59
N TYR A 246 23.07 14.57 -29.59
CA TYR A 246 21.69 15.03 -29.44
C TYR A 246 20.77 13.88 -29.73
N LEU A 247 19.96 13.51 -28.70
CA LEU A 247 19.07 12.37 -28.76
C LEU A 247 17.64 12.87 -28.65
N LEU A 248 16.78 12.44 -29.58
CA LEU A 248 15.35 12.73 -29.57
C LEU A 248 14.58 11.43 -29.60
N THR A 249 13.62 11.29 -28.69
CA THR A 249 12.61 10.22 -28.73
C THR A 249 11.24 10.84 -28.84
N VAL A 250 10.44 10.40 -29.82
CA VAL A 250 9.03 10.77 -29.95
C VAL A 250 8.21 9.49 -30.00
N THR A 251 7.13 9.42 -29.20
CA THR A 251 6.23 8.27 -29.17
C THR A 251 4.79 8.76 -29.23
N GLY A 252 3.98 8.14 -30.06
CA GLY A 252 2.54 8.24 -30.04
C GLY A 252 1.94 6.87 -29.79
N ARG A 253 1.07 6.74 -28.79
CA ARG A 253 0.39 5.49 -28.46
C ARG A 253 -1.11 5.71 -28.39
N PHE A 254 -1.86 4.82 -29.02
CA PHE A 254 -3.31 4.81 -29.05
C PHE A 254 -3.79 3.52 -28.39
N ASP A 255 -4.44 3.65 -27.23
CA ASP A 255 -4.87 2.52 -26.39
C ASP A 255 -6.39 2.46 -26.27
N GLY A 256 -6.94 1.26 -26.39
CA GLY A 256 -8.35 1.00 -26.20
C GLY A 256 -8.60 -0.03 -25.10
N ALA A 257 -9.48 0.30 -24.11
CA ALA A 257 -9.83 -0.56 -22.99
C ALA A 257 -11.32 -0.89 -22.96
N SER A 258 -11.65 -2.19 -22.86
CA SER A 258 -13.04 -2.65 -22.88
C SER A 258 -13.86 -2.22 -21.68
N MET A 259 -13.20 -1.90 -20.54
CA MET A 259 -13.82 -1.53 -19.26
C MET A 259 -14.46 -0.14 -19.29
N LEU A 260 -14.03 0.72 -20.22
CA LEU A 260 -14.50 2.09 -20.34
C LEU A 260 -15.78 2.19 -21.17
N ALA A 261 -16.47 3.33 -21.05
CA ALA A 261 -17.76 3.57 -21.71
C ALA A 261 -17.66 3.52 -23.24
N ALA A 262 -18.73 3.18 -23.89
CA ALA A 262 -18.82 3.23 -25.35
C ALA A 262 -18.55 4.68 -25.83
N GLY A 263 -17.64 4.83 -26.82
CA GLY A 263 -17.17 6.14 -27.30
C GLY A 263 -15.94 6.67 -26.60
N ASN A 264 -15.66 6.27 -25.33
CA ASN A 264 -14.49 6.72 -24.56
C ASN A 264 -13.48 5.60 -24.30
N LYS A 265 -13.60 4.47 -25.00
CA LYS A 265 -12.68 3.33 -24.84
C LYS A 265 -11.27 3.63 -25.32
N TRP A 266 -11.13 4.44 -26.37
CA TRP A 266 -9.87 4.73 -27.03
C TRP A 266 -9.37 6.13 -26.69
N ASP A 267 -8.05 6.24 -26.42
CA ASP A 267 -7.42 7.52 -26.20
C ASP A 267 -5.96 7.54 -26.69
N PHE A 268 -5.42 8.75 -26.91
CA PHE A 268 -4.08 8.96 -27.45
C PHE A 268 -3.12 9.50 -26.38
N PHE A 269 -1.94 8.89 -26.29
CA PHE A 269 -0.91 9.17 -25.30
C PHE A 269 0.41 9.54 -25.98
N PRO A 270 0.66 10.84 -26.20
CA PRO A 270 1.92 11.32 -26.77
C PRO A 270 3.02 11.41 -25.72
N SER A 271 4.27 11.23 -26.16
CA SER A 271 5.45 11.57 -25.37
C SER A 271 6.61 12.02 -26.25
N ALA A 272 7.45 12.91 -25.71
CA ALA A 272 8.68 13.35 -26.32
C ALA A 272 9.78 13.50 -25.26
N ALA A 273 11.00 13.12 -25.59
CA ALA A 273 12.16 13.29 -24.76
C ALA A 273 13.36 13.76 -25.56
N LEU A 274 14.10 14.71 -25.01
CA LEU A 274 15.35 15.22 -25.52
C LEU A 274 16.48 14.90 -24.53
N ALA A 275 17.62 14.50 -25.04
CA ALA A 275 18.83 14.38 -24.25
C ALA A 275 20.03 14.95 -24.99
N TRP A 276 20.85 15.69 -24.22
CA TRP A 276 22.09 16.28 -24.72
C TRP A 276 23.26 15.68 -23.94
N ARG A 277 24.10 14.97 -24.65
CA ARG A 277 25.35 14.40 -24.12
C ARG A 277 26.43 15.46 -24.18
N MET A 278 26.46 16.32 -23.18
CA MET A 278 27.36 17.49 -23.12
C MET A 278 28.83 17.06 -23.06
N GLU A 279 29.12 15.87 -22.52
CA GLU A 279 30.49 15.31 -22.49
C GLU A 279 31.07 15.06 -23.87
N GLN A 280 30.23 15.02 -24.92
CA GLN A 280 30.69 14.90 -26.30
C GLN A 280 31.02 16.26 -26.94
N GLU A 281 30.83 17.38 -26.26
CA GLU A 281 31.17 18.70 -26.74
C GLU A 281 32.65 19.01 -26.53
N LYS A 282 33.28 19.59 -27.57
CA LYS A 282 34.75 19.89 -27.56
C LYS A 282 35.19 20.71 -26.34
N TRP A 283 34.35 21.63 -25.87
CA TRP A 283 34.65 22.50 -24.73
C TRP A 283 34.53 21.78 -23.39
N ILE A 284 33.67 20.73 -23.27
CA ILE A 284 33.61 19.86 -22.09
C ILE A 284 34.75 18.86 -22.11
N GLN A 285 35.11 18.29 -23.29
CA GLN A 285 36.21 17.33 -23.42
C GLN A 285 37.58 17.92 -22.99
N GLN A 286 37.71 19.20 -22.91
CA GLN A 286 38.90 19.87 -22.34
C GLN A 286 38.96 19.79 -20.84
N ILE A 287 37.87 19.44 -20.19
CA ILE A 287 37.73 19.35 -18.71
C ILE A 287 37.95 17.89 -18.30
N ASN A 288 39.18 17.51 -18.04
CA ASN A 288 39.62 16.13 -17.86
C ASN A 288 38.90 15.35 -16.67
N TRP A 289 38.32 16.06 -15.73
CA TRP A 289 37.65 15.42 -14.58
C TRP A 289 36.17 15.15 -14.85
N ILE A 290 35.57 15.59 -15.95
CA ILE A 290 34.20 15.30 -16.37
C ILE A 290 34.24 14.09 -17.30
N ASN A 291 33.66 12.99 -16.91
CA ASN A 291 33.57 11.76 -17.71
C ASN A 291 32.20 11.58 -18.36
N GLN A 292 31.16 12.05 -17.69
CA GLN A 292 29.78 12.02 -18.17
C GLN A 292 29.07 13.29 -17.73
N LEU A 293 28.37 13.93 -18.64
CA LEU A 293 27.46 15.03 -18.33
C LEU A 293 26.34 15.06 -19.36
N LYS A 294 25.15 14.63 -18.97
CA LYS A 294 24.01 14.49 -19.86
C LYS A 294 22.80 15.20 -19.28
N LEU A 295 22.26 16.16 -20.01
CA LEU A 295 21.00 16.81 -19.68
C LEU A 295 19.84 16.06 -20.34
N ARG A 296 18.75 15.81 -19.61
CA ARG A 296 17.53 15.15 -20.10
C ARG A 296 16.31 16.00 -19.81
N VAL A 297 15.41 16.10 -20.77
CA VAL A 297 14.08 16.69 -20.60
C VAL A 297 13.09 15.78 -21.30
N GLY A 298 12.07 15.35 -20.57
CA GLY A 298 11.02 14.50 -21.09
C GLY A 298 9.65 15.00 -20.70
N TYR A 299 8.71 14.95 -21.63
CA TYR A 299 7.30 15.18 -21.39
C TYR A 299 6.50 14.02 -21.97
N GLY A 300 5.51 13.53 -21.21
CA GLY A 300 4.65 12.46 -21.69
C GLY A 300 3.31 12.44 -20.98
N VAL A 301 2.32 11.89 -21.68
CA VAL A 301 0.99 11.63 -21.15
C VAL A 301 0.81 10.11 -21.04
N THR A 302 0.37 9.65 -19.87
CA THR A 302 -0.01 8.25 -19.62
C THR A 302 -1.46 8.17 -19.23
N GLY A 303 -2.12 7.07 -19.63
CA GLY A 303 -3.51 6.80 -19.30
C GLY A 303 -3.65 5.72 -18.22
N ASN A 304 -4.65 5.86 -17.38
CA ASN A 304 -5.10 4.85 -16.45
C ASN A 304 -6.55 4.49 -16.75
N SER A 305 -6.84 3.19 -16.92
CA SER A 305 -8.19 2.63 -17.13
C SER A 305 -8.57 1.66 -16.01
N ALA A 306 -8.07 1.89 -14.80
CA ALA A 306 -8.28 1.03 -13.63
C ALA A 306 -9.72 1.11 -13.11
N VAL A 307 -10.65 0.67 -13.94
CA VAL A 307 -12.07 0.52 -13.64
C VAL A 307 -12.38 -0.98 -13.63
N ASN A 308 -13.21 -1.42 -12.69
CA ASN A 308 -13.65 -2.81 -12.69
C ASN A 308 -14.47 -3.10 -13.95
N PRO A 309 -14.33 -4.28 -14.56
CA PRO A 309 -15.16 -4.68 -15.68
C PRO A 309 -16.65 -4.50 -15.35
N TYR A 310 -17.40 -4.01 -16.33
CA TYR A 310 -18.86 -3.74 -16.27
C TYR A 310 -19.29 -2.59 -15.37
N GLN A 311 -18.39 -1.90 -14.68
CA GLN A 311 -18.73 -0.84 -13.74
C GLN A 311 -19.41 0.37 -14.41
N THR A 312 -19.15 0.60 -15.70
CA THR A 312 -19.83 1.64 -16.49
C THR A 312 -21.33 1.38 -16.70
N ALA A 313 -21.74 0.12 -16.62
CA ALA A 313 -23.15 -0.27 -16.72
C ALA A 313 -23.91 -0.13 -15.39
N GLY A 314 -23.21 0.30 -14.32
CA GLY A 314 -23.75 0.34 -12.98
C GLY A 314 -23.79 -1.04 -12.32
N SER A 315 -24.29 -1.09 -11.10
CA SER A 315 -24.46 -2.35 -10.37
C SER A 315 -25.74 -2.37 -9.57
N VAL A 316 -26.27 -3.58 -9.44
CA VAL A 316 -27.37 -3.90 -8.54
C VAL A 316 -26.90 -4.93 -7.53
N THR A 317 -27.37 -4.83 -6.31
CA THR A 317 -27.10 -5.80 -5.25
C THR A 317 -28.40 -6.50 -4.89
N SER A 318 -28.40 -7.82 -4.94
CA SER A 318 -29.51 -8.62 -4.43
C SER A 318 -29.30 -8.86 -2.95
N THR A 319 -30.23 -8.42 -2.13
CA THR A 319 -30.23 -8.63 -0.67
C THR A 319 -31.48 -9.39 -0.27
N TYR A 320 -31.32 -10.31 0.65
CA TYR A 320 -32.46 -10.86 1.35
C TYR A 320 -32.98 -9.77 2.30
N ALA A 321 -34.07 -9.14 1.92
CA ALA A 321 -34.74 -8.18 2.78
C ALA A 321 -36.00 -8.85 3.33
N SER A 322 -36.11 -8.87 4.66
CA SER A 322 -37.37 -9.16 5.30
C SER A 322 -38.30 -7.95 5.14
N ILE A 323 -38.98 -7.87 4.01
CA ILE A 323 -39.99 -6.83 3.78
C ILE A 323 -41.32 -7.44 4.20
N PRO A 324 -41.98 -6.92 5.25
CA PRO A 324 -43.30 -7.38 5.59
C PRO A 324 -44.29 -6.85 4.54
N PHE A 325 -44.60 -7.65 3.54
CA PHE A 325 -45.72 -7.41 2.65
C PHE A 325 -46.95 -8.18 3.18
N GLY A 326 -48.00 -7.46 3.58
CA GLY A 326 -49.30 -8.02 3.92
C GLY A 326 -49.69 -7.89 5.40
N VAL A 327 -50.97 -7.99 5.68
CA VAL A 327 -51.59 -8.02 6.99
C VAL A 327 -51.36 -9.40 7.63
N GLY A 328 -50.45 -9.49 8.59
CA GLY A 328 -50.11 -10.74 9.32
C GLY A 328 -48.62 -11.05 9.29
N ASN A 329 -48.06 -11.58 10.35
CA ASN A 329 -46.67 -11.97 10.54
C ASN A 329 -46.21 -13.09 9.58
N VAL A 330 -46.10 -12.80 8.31
CA VAL A 330 -45.45 -13.71 7.34
C VAL A 330 -44.10 -13.09 6.96
N SER A 331 -43.04 -13.52 7.63
CA SER A 331 -41.68 -13.28 7.19
C SER A 331 -41.41 -14.13 5.94
N SER A 332 -41.84 -13.65 4.77
CA SER A 332 -41.35 -14.22 3.53
C SER A 332 -39.98 -13.60 3.25
N ASN A 333 -38.95 -14.42 3.20
CA ASN A 333 -37.62 -14.04 2.71
C ASN A 333 -37.72 -13.74 1.22
N THR A 334 -38.09 -12.52 0.87
CA THR A 334 -38.15 -12.09 -0.55
C THR A 334 -36.78 -11.50 -0.91
N ILE A 335 -36.22 -12.00 -2.02
CA ILE A 335 -35.02 -11.41 -2.58
C ILE A 335 -35.38 -10.07 -3.18
N GLY A 336 -34.92 -9.00 -2.54
CA GLY A 336 -35.02 -7.65 -3.09
C GLY A 336 -33.75 -7.29 -3.86
N THR A 337 -33.92 -6.55 -4.96
CA THR A 337 -32.79 -6.01 -5.72
C THR A 337 -32.71 -4.50 -5.45
N LYS A 338 -31.54 -4.06 -4.96
CA LYS A 338 -31.26 -2.63 -4.71
C LYS A 338 -30.22 -2.14 -5.71
N THR A 339 -30.48 -0.97 -6.30
CA THR A 339 -29.47 -0.24 -7.08
C THR A 339 -28.33 0.19 -6.16
N ASN A 340 -27.08 0.06 -6.60
CA ASN A 340 -25.91 0.38 -5.80
C ASN A 340 -25.10 1.52 -6.45
N ILE A 341 -24.55 1.30 -7.63
CA ILE A 341 -23.75 2.28 -8.36
C ILE A 341 -24.52 2.73 -9.58
N MET A 342 -24.61 4.05 -9.77
CA MET A 342 -25.26 4.63 -10.96
C MET A 342 -24.43 4.33 -12.21
N PRO A 343 -25.07 3.92 -13.34
CA PRO A 343 -24.37 3.78 -14.61
C PRO A 343 -23.73 5.09 -15.05
N ASN A 344 -22.52 5.01 -15.61
CA ASN A 344 -21.86 6.15 -16.24
C ASN A 344 -21.39 5.79 -17.66
N TYR A 345 -22.14 6.24 -18.64
CA TYR A 345 -21.86 5.98 -20.07
C TYR A 345 -20.87 6.99 -20.67
N SER A 346 -20.34 7.93 -19.87
CA SER A 346 -19.31 8.89 -20.29
C SER A 346 -17.93 8.60 -19.69
N LEU A 347 -17.80 7.52 -18.91
CA LEU A 347 -16.57 7.19 -18.21
C LEU A 347 -15.40 6.92 -19.18
N GLY A 348 -14.33 7.69 -19.06
CA GLY A 348 -13.14 7.64 -19.90
C GLY A 348 -11.85 7.37 -19.14
N TRP A 349 -10.74 7.61 -19.80
CA TRP A 349 -9.40 7.47 -19.25
C TRP A 349 -9.08 8.58 -18.24
N GLU A 350 -8.48 8.21 -17.12
CA GLU A 350 -7.72 9.12 -16.29
C GLU A 350 -6.36 9.40 -16.95
N LYS A 351 -5.90 10.65 -16.95
CA LYS A 351 -4.68 11.08 -17.65
C LYS A 351 -3.68 11.70 -16.70
N THR A 352 -2.44 11.23 -16.79
CA THR A 352 -1.32 11.86 -16.07
C THR A 352 -0.31 12.41 -17.07
N SER A 353 -0.13 13.72 -17.06
CA SER A 353 0.91 14.41 -17.81
C SER A 353 2.12 14.64 -16.90
N SER A 354 3.30 14.23 -17.35
CA SER A 354 4.53 14.33 -16.58
C SER A 354 5.61 15.08 -17.35
N LEU A 355 6.21 16.07 -16.70
CA LEU A 355 7.45 16.71 -17.13
C LEU A 355 8.57 16.22 -16.20
N ASN A 356 9.66 15.72 -16.77
CA ASN A 356 10.85 15.32 -16.02
C ASN A 356 12.07 16.05 -16.61
N VAL A 357 12.88 16.64 -15.75
CA VAL A 357 14.17 17.26 -16.09
C VAL A 357 15.25 16.61 -15.24
N GLY A 358 16.30 16.10 -15.86
CA GLY A 358 17.34 15.38 -15.16
C GLY A 358 18.73 15.65 -15.71
N VAL A 359 19.71 15.52 -14.83
CA VAL A 359 21.14 15.58 -15.18
C VAL A 359 21.78 14.28 -14.71
N ASP A 360 22.42 13.57 -15.65
CA ASP A 360 23.29 12.43 -15.36
C ASP A 360 24.74 12.93 -15.39
N PHE A 361 25.53 12.59 -14.38
CA PHE A 361 26.94 13.04 -14.30
C PHE A 361 27.85 11.91 -13.83
N GLY A 362 29.09 12.01 -14.26
CA GLY A 362 30.19 11.17 -13.83
C GLY A 362 31.48 11.98 -13.85
N VAL A 363 32.17 12.06 -12.73
CA VAL A 363 33.37 12.87 -12.56
C VAL A 363 34.48 12.10 -11.87
N LEU A 364 35.72 12.58 -12.02
CA LEU A 364 36.93 12.01 -11.43
C LEU A 364 37.08 10.51 -11.79
N GLU A 365 37.11 10.20 -13.10
CA GLU A 365 37.14 8.83 -13.61
C GLU A 365 35.94 7.98 -13.15
N ASN A 366 34.76 8.60 -13.09
CA ASN A 366 33.50 8.03 -12.55
C ASN A 366 33.59 7.58 -11.08
N ARG A 367 34.55 8.12 -10.31
CA ARG A 367 34.57 7.90 -8.85
C ARG A 367 33.37 8.50 -8.15
N ILE A 368 32.81 9.54 -8.73
CA ILE A 368 31.53 10.12 -8.31
C ILE A 368 30.63 10.15 -9.53
N SER A 369 29.53 9.41 -9.49
CA SER A 369 28.55 9.36 -10.58
C SER A 369 27.13 9.34 -10.01
N GLY A 370 26.18 9.83 -10.78
CA GLY A 370 24.80 9.85 -10.32
C GLY A 370 23.85 10.57 -11.24
N SER A 371 22.64 10.74 -10.77
CA SER A 371 21.61 11.53 -11.41
C SER A 371 20.89 12.42 -10.41
N VAL A 372 20.45 13.57 -10.88
CA VAL A 372 19.55 14.49 -10.16
C VAL A 372 18.37 14.75 -11.07
N GLU A 373 17.17 14.54 -10.54
CA GLU A 373 15.95 14.65 -11.32
C GLU A 373 14.92 15.51 -10.58
N TYR A 374 14.18 16.31 -11.34
CA TYR A 374 13.01 17.02 -10.88
C TYR A 374 11.84 16.69 -11.80
N TYR A 375 10.70 16.36 -11.20
CA TYR A 375 9.49 16.06 -11.97
C TYR A 375 8.27 16.80 -11.46
N ILE A 376 7.34 17.03 -12.39
CA ILE A 376 5.99 17.50 -12.12
C ILE A 376 5.04 16.56 -12.87
N ALA A 377 4.18 15.87 -12.13
CA ALA A 377 3.13 15.02 -12.68
C ALA A 377 1.76 15.59 -12.32
N LYS A 378 0.91 15.82 -13.32
CA LYS A 378 -0.45 16.32 -13.14
C LYS A 378 -1.41 15.26 -13.64
N THR A 379 -2.28 14.79 -12.75
CA THR A 379 -3.35 13.86 -13.09
C THR A 379 -4.65 14.63 -13.19
N SER A 380 -5.35 14.42 -14.28
CA SER A 380 -6.70 14.94 -14.54
C SER A 380 -7.68 13.79 -14.76
N ASP A 381 -8.96 14.10 -14.67
CA ASP A 381 -10.03 13.15 -14.92
C ASP A 381 -9.92 11.90 -14.02
N LEU A 382 -9.58 12.11 -12.72
CA LEU A 382 -9.43 11.05 -11.74
C LEU A 382 -10.69 10.19 -11.68
N LEU A 383 -10.51 8.88 -11.68
CA LEU A 383 -11.59 7.89 -11.56
C LEU A 383 -12.00 7.79 -10.09
N MET A 384 -13.01 8.55 -9.68
CA MET A 384 -13.46 8.66 -8.29
C MET A 384 -14.95 8.38 -8.15
N ASN A 385 -15.33 7.78 -7.01
CA ASN A 385 -16.72 7.70 -6.62
C ASN A 385 -17.18 9.08 -6.11
N GLN A 386 -18.16 9.65 -6.78
CA GLN A 386 -18.81 10.91 -6.42
C GLN A 386 -20.13 10.61 -5.74
N SER A 387 -20.36 11.16 -4.54
CA SER A 387 -21.66 11.10 -3.86
C SER A 387 -22.70 11.89 -4.64
N ILE A 388 -23.89 11.33 -4.77
CA ILE A 388 -25.02 11.97 -5.44
C ILE A 388 -26.24 11.96 -4.51
N PRO A 389 -27.20 12.89 -4.70
CA PRO A 389 -28.40 12.94 -3.87
C PRO A 389 -29.16 11.62 -3.87
N VAL A 390 -29.52 11.11 -2.71
CA VAL A 390 -30.18 9.81 -2.51
C VAL A 390 -31.54 9.72 -3.22
N ILE A 391 -32.16 10.85 -3.50
CA ILE A 391 -33.43 10.92 -4.27
C ILE A 391 -33.29 10.35 -5.69
N THR A 392 -32.06 10.23 -6.23
CA THR A 392 -31.77 9.58 -7.51
C THR A 392 -31.93 8.07 -7.46
N GLY A 393 -32.09 7.49 -6.28
CA GLY A 393 -32.10 6.04 -6.04
C GLY A 393 -30.71 5.41 -5.94
N TYR A 394 -29.63 6.19 -6.04
CA TYR A 394 -28.24 5.74 -5.96
C TYR A 394 -27.51 6.54 -4.90
N ALA A 395 -26.50 5.92 -4.27
CA ALA A 395 -25.65 6.61 -3.30
C ALA A 395 -24.50 7.34 -3.97
N GLN A 396 -23.98 6.79 -5.08
CA GLN A 396 -22.76 7.28 -5.74
C GLN A 396 -22.72 6.93 -7.22
N ILE A 397 -21.88 7.65 -7.95
CA ILE A 397 -21.53 7.41 -9.34
C ILE A 397 -19.99 7.39 -9.47
N LEU A 398 -19.43 6.45 -10.23
CA LEU A 398 -18.03 6.53 -10.62
C LEU A 398 -17.90 7.52 -11.77
N ASN A 399 -17.06 8.54 -11.62
CA ASN A 399 -16.95 9.62 -12.59
C ASN A 399 -15.49 10.03 -12.80
N ASN A 400 -15.18 10.67 -13.95
CA ASN A 400 -13.91 11.30 -14.23
C ASN A 400 -13.92 12.73 -13.65
N VAL A 401 -13.48 12.88 -12.40
CA VAL A 401 -13.55 14.15 -11.67
C VAL A 401 -12.30 14.34 -10.81
N GLY A 402 -11.98 15.62 -10.61
CA GLY A 402 -10.84 15.96 -9.78
C GLY A 402 -9.50 15.98 -10.51
N LYS A 403 -8.54 16.63 -9.87
CA LYS A 403 -7.17 16.80 -10.36
C LYS A 403 -6.20 16.73 -9.20
N THR A 404 -5.05 16.08 -9.42
CA THR A 404 -3.92 16.08 -8.49
C THR A 404 -2.64 16.53 -9.16
N GLU A 405 -1.70 16.98 -8.36
CA GLU A 405 -0.37 17.34 -8.79
C GLU A 405 0.66 16.76 -7.83
N ASN A 406 1.64 16.05 -8.39
CA ASN A 406 2.82 15.56 -7.70
C ASN A 406 4.04 16.32 -8.19
N ARG A 407 4.88 16.80 -7.27
CA ARG A 407 6.20 17.38 -7.56
C ARG A 407 7.24 16.65 -6.74
N GLY A 408 8.29 16.22 -7.39
CA GLY A 408 9.33 15.45 -6.73
C GLY A 408 10.72 15.83 -7.15
N PHE A 409 11.65 15.53 -6.26
CA PHE A 409 13.08 15.66 -6.47
C PHE A 409 13.74 14.34 -6.09
N GLU A 410 14.55 13.80 -7.00
CA GLU A 410 15.20 12.52 -6.82
C GLU A 410 16.69 12.65 -7.06
N VAL A 411 17.48 12.00 -6.21
CA VAL A 411 18.95 11.96 -6.33
C VAL A 411 19.39 10.50 -6.23
N SER A 412 20.21 10.09 -7.17
CA SER A 412 20.98 8.85 -7.11
C SER A 412 22.45 9.22 -7.20
N LEU A 413 23.27 8.76 -6.26
CA LEU A 413 24.70 9.07 -6.19
C LEU A 413 25.48 7.81 -5.84
N SER A 414 26.46 7.46 -6.66
CA SER A 414 27.44 6.41 -6.39
C SER A 414 28.82 7.03 -6.23
N THR A 415 29.50 6.69 -5.16
CA THR A 415 30.83 7.21 -4.86
C THR A 415 31.82 6.09 -4.53
N VAL A 416 32.97 6.11 -5.16
CA VAL A 416 34.14 5.30 -4.77
C VAL A 416 35.01 6.14 -3.84
N ASN A 417 34.74 6.02 -2.54
CA ASN A 417 35.37 6.87 -1.52
C ASN A 417 36.87 6.61 -1.38
N VAL A 418 37.21 5.33 -1.34
CA VAL A 418 38.61 4.86 -1.28
C VAL A 418 38.79 3.73 -2.29
N LYS A 419 39.86 3.79 -3.04
CA LYS A 419 40.30 2.72 -3.95
C LYS A 419 41.80 2.56 -3.89
N THR A 420 42.25 1.43 -3.34
CA THR A 420 43.64 1.01 -3.33
C THR A 420 43.77 -0.35 -4.02
N LYS A 421 44.97 -0.92 -4.05
CA LYS A 421 45.21 -2.24 -4.65
C LYS A 421 44.37 -3.35 -4.00
N ASP A 422 44.22 -3.30 -2.68
CA ASP A 422 43.60 -4.38 -1.90
C ASP A 422 42.30 -3.96 -1.24
N PHE A 423 41.98 -2.66 -1.19
CA PHE A 423 40.79 -2.15 -0.49
C PHE A 423 40.00 -1.17 -1.37
N THR A 424 38.69 -1.39 -1.40
CA THR A 424 37.73 -0.48 -2.04
C THR A 424 36.57 -0.20 -1.09
N TRP A 425 36.24 1.06 -0.92
CA TRP A 425 35.02 1.51 -0.25
C TRP A 425 34.16 2.28 -1.21
N GLN A 426 32.95 1.78 -1.44
CA GLN A 426 31.92 2.39 -2.28
C GLN A 426 30.68 2.70 -1.44
N THR A 427 30.04 3.82 -1.75
CA THR A 427 28.75 4.20 -1.16
C THR A 427 27.77 4.56 -2.28
N ASP A 428 26.58 3.94 -2.24
CA ASP A 428 25.47 4.28 -3.12
C ASP A 428 24.37 4.94 -2.30
N TRP A 429 23.90 6.10 -2.75
CA TRP A 429 22.87 6.90 -2.11
C TRP A 429 21.66 7.00 -3.03
N THR A 430 20.48 6.89 -2.46
CA THR A 430 19.22 7.24 -3.11
C THR A 430 18.43 8.15 -2.20
N PHE A 431 17.84 9.17 -2.76
CA PHE A 431 16.98 10.10 -2.04
C PHE A 431 15.81 10.49 -2.92
N SER A 432 14.60 10.49 -2.38
CA SER A 432 13.38 10.92 -3.05
C SER A 432 12.53 11.78 -2.12
N LEU A 433 12.10 12.91 -2.65
CA LEU A 433 11.15 13.83 -2.02
C LEU A 433 9.94 13.92 -2.95
N ASN A 434 8.75 13.65 -2.43
CA ASN A 434 7.50 13.79 -3.16
C ASN A 434 6.52 14.68 -2.40
N ASN A 435 5.90 15.61 -3.11
CA ASN A 435 4.86 16.49 -2.58
C ASN A 435 3.62 16.38 -3.48
N GLU A 436 2.59 15.72 -2.96
CA GLU A 436 1.31 15.53 -3.61
C GLU A 436 0.29 16.55 -3.12
N LYS A 437 -0.55 17.07 -4.04
CA LYS A 437 -1.65 17.98 -3.71
C LYS A 437 -2.87 17.73 -4.58
N ILE A 438 -4.03 17.75 -3.95
CA ILE A 438 -5.31 17.83 -4.64
C ILE A 438 -5.45 19.25 -5.20
N LYS A 439 -5.75 19.36 -6.49
CA LYS A 439 -5.96 20.65 -7.18
C LYS A 439 -7.43 20.98 -7.37
N GLU A 440 -8.25 19.95 -7.57
CA GLU A 440 -9.67 20.08 -7.84
C GLU A 440 -10.41 18.84 -7.37
N LEU A 441 -11.57 19.03 -6.77
CA LEU A 441 -12.51 17.97 -6.39
C LEU A 441 -13.79 18.07 -7.24
N ALA A 442 -14.62 17.04 -7.18
CA ALA A 442 -15.87 16.96 -7.90
C ALA A 442 -16.79 18.17 -7.60
N GLY A 443 -17.38 18.75 -8.64
CA GLY A 443 -18.34 19.85 -8.50
C GLY A 443 -17.77 21.17 -7.99
N GLY A 444 -16.43 21.35 -7.99
CA GLY A 444 -15.77 22.54 -7.47
C GLY A 444 -15.76 22.62 -5.94
N ALA A 445 -16.02 21.50 -5.24
CA ALA A 445 -15.96 21.44 -3.80
C ALA A 445 -14.53 21.71 -3.29
N THR A 446 -14.40 22.34 -2.13
CA THR A 446 -13.11 22.53 -1.45
C THR A 446 -12.77 21.37 -0.52
N TYR A 447 -13.78 20.62 -0.10
CA TYR A 447 -13.68 19.46 0.79
C TYR A 447 -14.69 18.38 0.39
N ASP A 448 -14.28 17.11 0.46
CA ASP A 448 -15.14 15.94 0.28
C ASP A 448 -15.00 15.02 1.49
N SER A 449 -16.11 14.80 2.21
CA SER A 449 -16.15 13.99 3.42
C SER A 449 -16.16 12.48 3.19
N THR A 450 -16.38 12.01 1.97
CA THR A 450 -16.39 10.56 1.65
C THR A 450 -14.99 9.93 1.70
N GLY A 451 -13.99 10.71 1.29
CA GLY A 451 -12.62 10.52 1.71
C GLY A 451 -12.19 11.88 2.29
N PRO A 452 -11.40 11.99 3.33
CA PRO A 452 -11.07 13.28 3.93
C PRO A 452 -10.17 14.12 3.00
N TRP A 453 -10.72 14.46 1.82
CA TRP A 453 -10.02 15.14 0.74
C TRP A 453 -10.28 16.62 0.76
N MET A 454 -9.21 17.42 0.76
CA MET A 454 -9.24 18.87 0.77
C MET A 454 -8.35 19.44 -0.33
N VAL A 455 -8.83 20.44 -1.05
CA VAL A 455 -8.05 21.12 -2.09
C VAL A 455 -6.82 21.79 -1.46
N GLY A 456 -5.64 21.53 -2.04
CA GLY A 456 -4.35 22.00 -1.55
C GLY A 456 -3.60 21.01 -0.67
N GLU A 457 -4.28 19.96 -0.18
CA GLU A 457 -3.74 18.94 0.71
C GLU A 457 -3.46 17.60 -0.01
N PRO A 458 -2.65 16.69 0.58
CA PRO A 458 -2.37 15.39 -0.01
C PRO A 458 -3.62 14.50 -0.08
N LEU A 459 -3.72 13.69 -1.16
CA LEU A 459 -4.80 12.71 -1.34
C LEU A 459 -4.81 11.66 -0.22
N ASN A 460 -3.62 11.19 0.17
CA ASN A 460 -3.46 10.18 1.20
C ASN A 460 -3.19 10.82 2.56
N SER A 461 -4.24 11.31 3.20
CA SER A 461 -4.17 12.03 4.48
C SER A 461 -5.29 11.61 5.43
N PHE A 462 -5.16 11.99 6.70
CA PHE A 462 -6.26 12.07 7.66
C PHE A 462 -6.62 13.53 7.87
N TYR A 463 -7.88 13.81 8.12
CA TYR A 463 -8.37 15.12 8.54
C TYR A 463 -9.14 14.94 9.83
N ASP A 464 -8.55 15.32 10.96
CA ASP A 464 -9.10 14.99 12.27
C ASP A 464 -8.59 15.94 13.36
N PHE A 465 -9.22 15.87 14.53
CA PHE A 465 -8.90 16.70 15.68
C PHE A 465 -7.43 16.55 16.10
N GLN A 466 -6.92 17.61 16.69
CA GLN A 466 -5.52 17.67 17.09
C GLN A 466 -5.39 17.44 18.60
N TYR A 467 -4.50 16.51 18.98
CA TYR A 467 -4.07 16.35 20.36
C TYR A 467 -3.27 17.59 20.81
N ASP A 468 -3.63 18.15 21.96
CA ASP A 468 -2.89 19.21 22.67
C ASP A 468 -1.98 18.58 23.72
N ARG A 469 -2.55 18.20 24.86
CA ARG A 469 -1.87 17.64 26.03
C ARG A 469 -2.83 16.78 26.87
N ILE A 470 -2.39 16.41 28.05
CA ILE A 470 -3.29 15.80 29.06
C ILE A 470 -3.82 16.93 29.95
N TRP A 471 -5.13 16.89 30.22
CA TRP A 471 -5.77 17.80 31.18
C TRP A 471 -5.08 17.71 32.53
N GLN A 472 -4.68 18.85 33.11
CA GLN A 472 -4.04 18.95 34.40
C GLN A 472 -5.02 19.36 35.48
N ASN A 473 -4.69 19.12 36.75
CA ASN A 473 -5.44 19.63 37.89
C ASN A 473 -4.91 21.01 38.31
N THR A 474 -4.95 21.97 37.38
CA THR A 474 -4.59 23.38 37.61
C THR A 474 -5.83 24.23 37.65
N GLN A 475 -5.73 25.45 38.21
CA GLN A 475 -6.86 26.39 38.25
C GLN A 475 -7.36 26.71 36.85
N GLU A 476 -6.45 26.92 35.89
CA GLU A 476 -6.79 27.21 34.48
C GLU A 476 -7.54 26.06 33.81
N ASP A 477 -7.02 24.82 33.91
CA ASP A 477 -7.65 23.67 33.29
C ASP A 477 -8.98 23.33 33.96
N ASN A 478 -9.07 23.45 35.30
CA ASN A 478 -10.32 23.22 36.03
C ASN A 478 -11.39 24.22 35.61
N HIS A 479 -11.06 25.51 35.49
CA HIS A 479 -11.98 26.52 35.00
C HIS A 479 -12.46 26.19 33.57
N LEU A 480 -11.57 25.83 32.67
CA LEU A 480 -11.94 25.48 31.30
C LEU A 480 -12.76 24.17 31.25
N MET A 481 -12.48 23.16 32.07
CA MET A 481 -13.32 21.97 32.20
C MET A 481 -14.72 22.30 32.72
N ASP A 482 -14.87 23.27 33.62
CA ASP A 482 -16.18 23.73 34.12
C ASP A 482 -16.98 24.45 33.02
N VAL A 483 -16.31 25.23 32.16
CA VAL A 483 -16.89 25.80 30.94
C VAL A 483 -17.45 24.70 30.05
N TYR A 484 -16.61 23.72 29.67
CA TYR A 484 -17.06 22.61 28.81
C TYR A 484 -18.19 21.79 29.44
N ARG A 485 -18.14 21.56 30.76
CA ARG A 485 -19.23 20.88 31.49
C ARG A 485 -20.55 21.64 31.37
N SER A 486 -20.48 22.97 31.42
CA SER A 486 -21.64 23.82 31.28
C SER A 486 -22.23 23.77 29.87
N LEU A 487 -21.41 23.41 28.88
CA LEU A 487 -21.78 23.18 27.50
C LEU A 487 -22.17 21.71 27.21
N GLY A 488 -22.14 20.84 28.22
CA GLY A 488 -22.52 19.44 28.08
C GLY A 488 -21.39 18.47 27.77
N LEU A 489 -20.13 18.91 27.84
CA LEU A 489 -18.95 18.07 27.63
C LEU A 489 -18.19 17.88 28.96
N THR A 490 -18.08 16.68 29.46
CA THR A 490 -17.42 16.39 30.74
C THR A 490 -16.01 15.90 30.52
N PHE A 491 -15.02 16.72 30.84
CA PHE A 491 -13.60 16.34 30.89
C PHE A 491 -13.13 16.19 32.34
N LEU A 492 -12.08 15.40 32.54
CA LEU A 492 -11.46 15.16 33.85
C LEU A 492 -9.96 15.36 33.76
N PRO A 493 -9.30 15.80 34.85
CA PRO A 493 -7.84 15.77 34.91
C PRO A 493 -7.31 14.37 34.58
N GLY A 494 -6.19 14.32 33.88
CA GLY A 494 -5.58 13.06 33.45
C GLY A 494 -6.14 12.49 32.13
N GLN A 495 -7.10 13.15 31.48
CA GLN A 495 -7.62 12.74 30.18
C GLN A 495 -7.01 13.56 29.04
N TYR A 496 -7.16 13.09 27.79
CA TYR A 496 -6.62 13.80 26.64
C TYR A 496 -7.38 15.09 26.36
N LYS A 497 -6.61 16.17 26.15
CA LYS A 497 -7.12 17.48 25.72
C LYS A 497 -6.95 17.65 24.24
N ILE A 498 -7.98 18.20 23.59
CA ILE A 498 -7.99 18.55 22.18
C ILE A 498 -7.64 20.03 22.06
N VAL A 499 -7.00 20.38 20.94
CA VAL A 499 -6.88 21.79 20.55
C VAL A 499 -8.25 22.31 20.15
N ASP A 500 -8.64 23.45 20.74
CA ASP A 500 -9.85 24.22 20.42
C ASP A 500 -9.42 25.61 19.94
N GLN A 501 -9.74 25.96 18.70
CA GLN A 501 -9.25 27.20 18.06
C GLN A 501 -10.42 28.00 17.43
N PRO A 502 -10.55 29.25 17.72
CA PRO A 502 -9.93 30.03 18.80
C PRO A 502 -10.91 30.18 19.99
N LEU A 503 -10.80 29.36 21.01
CA LEU A 503 -11.57 29.58 22.24
C LEU A 503 -10.87 30.66 23.08
N VAL A 504 -11.44 31.86 23.15
CA VAL A 504 -10.85 32.98 23.88
C VAL A 504 -11.90 33.61 24.79
N GLU A 505 -11.59 33.66 26.09
CA GLU A 505 -12.42 34.37 27.06
C GLU A 505 -12.35 35.89 26.80
N VAL A 506 -13.52 36.53 26.78
CA VAL A 506 -13.66 37.96 26.50
C VAL A 506 -14.56 38.62 27.52
N PRO A 507 -14.51 39.95 27.71
CA PRO A 507 -15.42 40.67 28.57
C PRO A 507 -16.88 40.39 28.19
N GLN A 508 -17.73 40.27 29.21
CA GLN A 508 -19.17 40.10 29.00
C GLN A 508 -19.79 41.25 28.19
N GLY A 509 -20.59 40.91 27.19
CA GLY A 509 -21.18 41.87 26.28
C GLY A 509 -20.30 42.20 25.06
N THR A 510 -19.17 41.54 24.85
CA THR A 510 -18.38 41.64 23.60
C THR A 510 -19.25 41.18 22.42
N GLU A 511 -19.31 41.99 21.35
CA GLU A 511 -20.07 41.65 20.15
C GLU A 511 -19.59 40.31 19.54
N GLY A 512 -20.53 39.40 19.23
CA GLY A 512 -20.27 38.08 18.71
C GLY A 512 -19.85 37.04 19.76
N SER A 513 -19.67 37.44 21.04
CA SER A 513 -19.39 36.48 22.11
C SER A 513 -20.61 35.65 22.48
N LYS A 514 -20.37 34.43 22.94
CA LYS A 514 -21.38 33.56 23.55
C LYS A 514 -21.13 33.48 25.05
N THR A 515 -22.23 33.48 25.80
CA THR A 515 -22.19 33.51 27.26
C THR A 515 -22.70 32.20 27.84
N VAL A 516 -22.00 31.66 28.83
CA VAL A 516 -22.39 30.47 29.55
C VAL A 516 -22.34 30.70 31.07
N GLU A 517 -23.30 30.16 31.77
CA GLU A 517 -23.30 30.11 33.24
C GLU A 517 -22.57 28.88 33.70
N ILE A 518 -21.55 29.04 34.49
CA ILE A 518 -20.67 27.96 34.97
C ILE A 518 -21.46 26.99 35.85
N LYS A 519 -21.24 25.69 35.63
CA LYS A 519 -21.74 24.60 36.46
C LYS A 519 -20.58 23.92 37.24
N ASP A 520 -20.82 23.67 38.51
CA ASP A 520 -19.89 22.92 39.35
C ASP A 520 -19.78 21.43 38.96
N ALA A 521 -18.91 20.69 39.63
CA ALA A 521 -18.72 19.26 39.37
C ALA A 521 -19.99 18.41 39.61
N ALA A 522 -20.93 18.88 40.39
CA ALA A 522 -22.23 18.25 40.64
C ALA A 522 -23.28 18.66 39.58
N GLY A 523 -22.94 19.59 38.67
CA GLY A 523 -23.86 20.07 37.66
C GLY A 523 -24.76 21.26 38.08
N ASN A 524 -24.57 21.80 39.30
CA ASN A 524 -25.32 22.92 39.79
C ASN A 524 -24.75 24.22 39.19
N LYS A 525 -25.65 25.19 38.94
CA LYS A 525 -25.24 26.52 38.50
C LYS A 525 -24.55 27.26 39.63
N THR A 526 -23.37 27.85 39.33
CA THR A 526 -22.56 28.56 40.34
C THR A 526 -22.96 30.04 40.45
N GLY A 527 -23.69 30.59 39.49
CA GLY A 527 -23.96 32.03 39.35
C GLY A 527 -22.86 32.81 38.65
N GLU A 528 -21.70 32.18 38.39
CA GLU A 528 -20.65 32.76 37.57
C GLU A 528 -21.00 32.66 36.09
N VAL A 529 -20.82 33.77 35.35
CA VAL A 529 -21.11 33.86 33.93
C VAL A 529 -19.87 34.30 33.21
N VAL A 530 -19.45 33.50 32.24
CA VAL A 530 -18.29 33.80 31.38
C VAL A 530 -18.69 33.95 29.92
N SER A 531 -17.96 34.75 29.18
CA SER A 531 -18.18 35.02 27.77
C SER A 531 -16.95 34.58 26.98
N TYR A 532 -17.18 33.88 25.86
CA TYR A 532 -16.13 33.38 24.99
C TYR A 532 -16.39 33.78 23.55
N MET A 533 -15.32 34.12 22.85
CA MET A 533 -15.27 34.14 21.40
C MET A 533 -14.80 32.78 20.94
N ASP A 534 -15.61 32.18 20.09
CA ASP A 534 -15.33 30.86 19.53
C ASP A 534 -16.15 30.68 18.25
N ASN A 535 -15.60 30.00 17.26
CA ASN A 535 -16.25 29.69 15.99
C ASN A 535 -17.36 28.65 16.13
N GLY A 536 -17.32 27.75 17.08
CA GLY A 536 -18.28 26.69 17.31
C GLY A 536 -18.77 26.54 18.76
N PHE A 537 -18.50 27.44 19.62
CA PHE A 537 -18.70 27.52 21.08
C PHE A 537 -19.27 26.24 21.73
N GLY A 538 -18.43 25.49 22.42
CA GLY A 538 -18.80 24.24 23.05
C GLY A 538 -18.95 23.04 22.10
N LYS A 539 -18.57 23.19 20.85
CA LYS A 539 -18.49 22.08 19.88
C LYS A 539 -17.18 22.22 19.14
N PHE A 540 -16.36 21.20 19.24
CA PHE A 540 -15.19 21.08 18.38
C PHE A 540 -15.64 20.98 16.93
N ASP A 541 -15.06 21.79 16.05
CA ASP A 541 -15.44 21.91 14.66
C ASP A 541 -14.26 21.66 13.69
N ASP A 542 -14.43 22.06 12.44
CA ASP A 542 -13.42 21.81 11.41
C ASP A 542 -12.15 22.68 11.59
N ASN A 543 -12.22 23.78 12.34
CA ASN A 543 -11.03 24.60 12.61
C ASN A 543 -10.10 23.97 13.65
N ASP A 544 -10.62 23.05 14.47
CA ASP A 544 -9.86 22.28 15.46
C ASP A 544 -9.16 21.06 14.86
N LYS A 545 -9.46 20.79 13.58
CA LYS A 545 -8.89 19.66 12.87
C LYS A 545 -7.60 20.01 12.15
N LYS A 546 -6.83 19.00 11.86
CA LYS A 546 -5.54 19.08 11.18
C LYS A 546 -5.39 17.99 10.14
N ILE A 547 -4.67 18.32 9.09
CA ILE A 547 -4.24 17.33 8.10
C ILE A 547 -3.01 16.57 8.61
N TYR A 548 -3.12 15.25 8.63
CA TYR A 548 -2.03 14.32 8.94
C TYR A 548 -1.68 13.55 7.67
N ASN A 549 -0.50 13.77 7.14
CA ASN A 549 -0.04 13.07 5.93
C ASN A 549 0.30 11.61 6.24
N LYS A 550 -0.33 10.67 5.53
CA LYS A 550 -0.04 9.22 5.62
C LYS A 550 1.20 8.84 4.82
N SER A 551 1.46 9.54 3.73
CA SER A 551 2.59 9.27 2.85
C SER A 551 3.86 9.92 3.37
N PRO A 552 5.03 9.27 3.27
CA PRO A 552 6.29 9.89 3.64
C PRO A 552 6.59 11.07 2.70
N LYS A 553 7.08 12.17 3.26
CA LYS A 553 7.55 13.30 2.45
C LYS A 553 8.84 12.97 1.74
N TRP A 554 9.74 12.25 2.41
CA TRP A 554 11.03 11.85 1.88
C TRP A 554 11.44 10.47 2.36
N THR A 555 12.06 9.76 1.42
CA THR A 555 12.57 8.43 1.61
C THR A 555 13.96 8.34 1.00
N GLY A 556 14.76 7.41 1.45
CA GLY A 556 16.04 7.17 0.84
C GLY A 556 16.74 5.94 1.38
N GLY A 557 17.87 5.64 0.78
CA GLY A 557 18.70 4.52 1.14
C GLY A 557 20.17 4.83 0.98
N ILE A 558 20.98 4.21 1.81
CA ILE A 558 22.44 4.29 1.76
C ILE A 558 22.97 2.86 1.80
N ASN A 559 23.67 2.46 0.76
CA ASN A 559 24.36 1.20 0.71
C ASN A 559 25.87 1.44 0.78
N ASN A 560 26.54 0.90 1.79
CA ASN A 560 28.00 0.90 1.88
C ASN A 560 28.54 -0.48 1.56
N SER A 561 29.60 -0.54 0.76
CA SER A 561 30.30 -1.76 0.42
C SER A 561 31.81 -1.56 0.65
N PHE A 562 32.41 -2.44 1.42
CA PHE A 562 33.83 -2.48 1.73
C PHE A 562 34.41 -3.77 1.23
N THR A 563 35.26 -3.70 0.23
CA THR A 563 35.96 -4.88 -0.31
C THR A 563 37.41 -4.83 0.12
N TYR A 564 37.87 -5.86 0.83
CA TYR A 564 39.27 -6.06 1.17
C TYR A 564 39.76 -7.42 0.66
N LYS A 565 40.57 -7.43 -0.38
CA LYS A 565 40.99 -8.65 -1.10
C LYS A 565 39.77 -9.51 -1.48
N ASN A 566 39.62 -10.66 -0.85
CA ASN A 566 38.53 -11.60 -1.11
C ASN A 566 37.31 -11.42 -0.21
N TRP A 567 37.37 -10.50 0.76
CA TRP A 567 36.29 -10.19 1.67
C TRP A 567 35.45 -9.02 1.15
N ASN A 568 34.14 -9.12 1.29
CA ASN A 568 33.23 -8.02 1.06
C ASN A 568 32.27 -7.90 2.25
N LEU A 569 32.22 -6.71 2.86
CA LEU A 569 31.25 -6.31 3.88
C LEU A 569 30.34 -5.26 3.26
N SER A 570 29.04 -5.45 3.33
CA SER A 570 28.07 -4.45 2.89
C SER A 570 26.96 -4.26 3.91
N PHE A 571 26.41 -3.06 3.98
CA PHE A 571 25.22 -2.80 4.75
C PHE A 571 24.34 -1.77 4.04
N PHE A 572 23.02 -2.03 4.08
CA PHE A 572 22.01 -1.16 3.51
C PHE A 572 21.15 -0.55 4.60
N THR A 573 21.12 0.77 4.63
CA THR A 573 20.29 1.57 5.53
C THR A 573 19.18 2.23 4.73
N TYR A 574 17.95 2.04 5.16
CA TYR A 574 16.75 2.67 4.63
C TYR A 574 16.21 3.69 5.63
N PHE A 575 15.73 4.82 5.14
CA PHE A 575 15.08 5.81 5.98
C PHE A 575 13.80 6.37 5.35
N ARG A 576 12.87 6.74 6.22
CA ARG A 576 11.57 7.26 5.84
C ARG A 576 11.11 8.28 6.88
N PHE A 577 10.65 9.47 6.39
CA PHE A 577 10.26 10.58 7.26
C PHE A 577 9.03 11.31 6.73
N GLY A 578 8.28 11.93 7.64
CA GLY A 578 7.20 12.86 7.35
C GLY A 578 5.81 12.23 7.23
N ASN A 579 5.67 10.93 7.45
CA ASN A 579 4.38 10.26 7.48
C ASN A 579 3.82 10.16 8.91
N THR A 580 2.51 9.99 9.01
CA THR A 580 1.78 9.79 10.25
C THR A 580 0.98 8.50 10.17
N TYR A 581 1.01 7.73 11.24
CA TYR A 581 0.16 6.57 11.48
C TYR A 581 -0.90 6.90 12.50
N TYR A 582 -2.01 6.20 12.40
CA TYR A 582 -3.08 6.20 13.38
C TYR A 582 -3.11 4.86 14.10
N GLY A 583 -3.40 4.82 15.38
CA GLY A 583 -3.63 3.59 16.13
C GLY A 583 -2.54 3.22 17.14
N LEU A 584 -1.65 4.14 17.52
CA LEU A 584 -0.61 3.87 18.51
C LEU A 584 -1.17 3.26 19.80
N THR A 585 -2.19 3.88 20.39
CA THR A 585 -2.79 3.41 21.63
C THR A 585 -3.57 2.11 21.44
N GLN A 586 -4.17 1.90 20.27
CA GLN A 586 -4.86 0.66 19.95
C GLN A 586 -3.87 -0.47 19.62
N THR A 587 -2.73 -0.15 19.01
CA THR A 587 -1.68 -1.13 18.67
C THR A 587 -0.96 -1.60 19.93
N ILE A 588 -0.77 -0.72 20.91
CA ILE A 588 -0.22 -1.07 22.22
C ILE A 588 -1.23 -1.92 23.01
N GLY A 589 -2.52 -1.88 22.62
CA GLY A 589 -3.57 -2.70 23.16
C GLY A 589 -3.84 -2.40 24.63
N ARG A 590 -4.07 -3.46 25.41
CA ARG A 590 -4.29 -3.39 26.87
C ARG A 590 -2.99 -3.39 27.67
N ARG A 591 -1.88 -2.97 27.07
CA ARG A 591 -0.65 -2.79 27.84
C ARG A 591 -0.95 -1.86 29.00
N ILE A 592 -0.53 -2.26 30.18
CA ILE A 592 -0.43 -1.35 31.30
C ILE A 592 0.67 -0.39 30.95
N GLU A 593 0.31 0.81 30.57
CA GLU A 593 1.27 1.86 30.30
C GLU A 593 1.87 2.27 31.64
N LYS A 594 3.19 2.16 31.73
CA LYS A 594 3.92 2.59 32.93
C LYS A 594 3.93 4.10 33.11
N ASP A 595 3.72 4.84 32.00
CA ASP A 595 3.78 6.29 31.94
C ASP A 595 2.38 6.90 31.79
N THR A 596 1.46 6.51 32.70
CA THR A 596 0.11 7.08 32.78
C THR A 596 0.09 8.28 33.72
N TRP A 597 -0.77 9.24 33.39
CA TRP A 597 -0.97 10.42 34.22
C TRP A 597 -1.49 10.05 35.62
N SER A 598 -0.92 10.71 36.63
CA SER A 598 -1.40 10.74 38.00
C SER A 598 -1.06 12.08 38.64
N PRO A 599 -1.62 12.43 39.78
CA PRO A 599 -1.25 13.67 40.48
C PRO A 599 0.25 13.80 40.82
N THR A 600 0.96 12.67 40.84
CA THR A 600 2.42 12.60 41.07
C THR A 600 3.24 12.37 39.79
N ASN A 601 2.59 12.20 38.64
CA ASN A 601 3.20 12.03 37.32
C ASN A 601 2.43 12.86 36.28
N THR A 602 2.55 14.17 36.37
CA THR A 602 1.77 15.10 35.54
C THR A 602 2.28 15.21 34.09
N ASP A 603 3.56 14.86 33.86
CA ASP A 603 4.20 14.89 32.53
C ASP A 603 4.05 13.57 31.75
N ALA A 604 3.15 12.69 32.19
CA ALA A 604 2.90 11.40 31.58
C ALA A 604 2.48 11.53 30.11
N LYS A 605 2.78 10.47 29.34
CA LYS A 605 2.41 10.39 27.91
C LYS A 605 1.00 9.89 27.67
N PHE A 606 0.46 9.12 28.59
CA PHE A 606 -0.84 8.46 28.44
C PHE A 606 -1.83 8.94 29.48
N ALA A 607 -3.09 8.99 29.06
CA ALA A 607 -4.17 9.37 29.95
C ALA A 607 -4.35 8.37 31.11
N GLN A 608 -4.87 8.86 32.21
CA GLN A 608 -5.22 8.04 33.37
C GLN A 608 -6.34 7.06 33.00
N PRO A 609 -6.20 5.75 33.26
CA PRO A 609 -7.33 4.83 33.20
C PRO A 609 -8.41 5.24 34.23
N THR A 610 -9.65 5.34 33.79
CA THR A 610 -10.76 5.71 34.66
C THR A 610 -12.07 5.11 34.17
N THR A 611 -12.95 4.74 35.12
CA THR A 611 -14.33 4.32 34.87
C THR A 611 -15.32 5.47 35.11
N ALA A 612 -14.84 6.66 35.51
CA ALA A 612 -15.70 7.81 35.76
C ALA A 612 -16.38 8.28 34.45
N THR A 613 -17.62 8.74 34.60
CA THR A 613 -18.39 9.31 33.48
C THR A 613 -17.69 10.56 32.94
N ARG A 614 -17.36 10.53 31.64
CA ARG A 614 -16.65 11.59 30.96
C ARG A 614 -16.90 11.56 29.46
N GLU A 615 -16.43 12.59 28.74
CA GLU A 615 -16.40 12.60 27.28
C GLU A 615 -15.29 11.64 26.78
N THR A 616 -15.67 10.63 26.01
CA THR A 616 -14.75 9.63 25.45
C THR A 616 -14.57 9.74 23.94
N LYS A 617 -15.43 10.56 23.29
CA LYS A 617 -15.47 10.71 21.84
C LYS A 617 -14.12 11.07 21.23
N TYR A 618 -13.28 11.77 21.98
CA TYR A 618 -11.99 12.31 21.48
C TYR A 618 -10.76 11.56 22.02
N ASP A 619 -10.92 10.44 22.73
CA ASP A 619 -9.79 9.68 23.27
C ASP A 619 -8.81 9.17 22.20
N TYR A 620 -9.28 9.04 20.96
CA TYR A 620 -8.48 8.57 19.83
C TYR A 620 -7.46 9.59 19.31
N VAL A 621 -7.54 10.87 19.66
CA VAL A 621 -6.65 11.93 19.12
C VAL A 621 -5.18 11.65 19.39
N ARG A 622 -4.85 10.93 20.44
CA ARG A 622 -3.49 10.52 20.77
C ARG A 622 -2.95 9.41 19.86
N ASN A 623 -3.81 8.78 19.05
CA ASN A 623 -3.42 7.70 18.14
C ASN A 623 -2.60 8.18 16.94
N TYR A 624 -2.62 9.48 16.61
CA TYR A 624 -1.84 10.04 15.51
C TYR A 624 -0.38 10.19 15.88
N THR A 625 0.47 9.37 15.30
CA THR A 625 1.90 9.27 15.65
C THR A 625 2.80 9.32 14.43
N LYS A 626 3.95 10.02 14.54
CA LYS A 626 4.93 10.08 13.47
C LYS A 626 5.58 8.73 13.20
N GLY A 627 5.61 8.34 11.92
CA GLY A 627 6.20 7.09 11.44
C GLY A 627 7.66 7.22 10.99
N ASN A 628 8.37 8.23 11.48
CA ASN A 628 9.77 8.44 11.12
C ASN A 628 10.64 7.27 11.57
N MET A 629 11.46 6.75 10.66
CA MET A 629 12.34 5.62 10.97
C MET A 629 13.62 5.61 10.14
N VAL A 630 14.64 4.94 10.71
CA VAL A 630 15.87 4.51 10.05
C VAL A 630 16.04 3.03 10.32
N LEU A 631 16.10 2.23 9.28
CA LEU A 631 16.19 0.77 9.35
C LEU A 631 17.46 0.30 8.64
N ILE A 632 18.35 -0.38 9.37
CA ILE A 632 19.42 -1.15 8.74
C ILE A 632 18.79 -2.47 8.28
N LYS A 633 18.49 -2.56 6.98
CA LYS A 633 17.77 -3.72 6.42
C LYS A 633 18.63 -4.95 6.26
N ASN A 634 19.92 -4.74 6.02
CA ASN A 634 20.82 -5.83 5.69
C ASN A 634 22.26 -5.49 6.08
N ILE A 635 22.94 -6.45 6.71
CA ILE A 635 24.39 -6.47 6.86
C ILE A 635 24.87 -7.81 6.31
N ALA A 636 25.74 -7.80 5.30
CA ALA A 636 26.26 -9.01 4.66
C ALA A 636 27.77 -9.01 4.66
N LEU A 637 28.35 -10.11 5.09
CA LEU A 637 29.77 -10.41 4.99
C LEU A 637 29.95 -11.60 4.06
N SER A 638 30.77 -11.47 3.04
CA SER A 638 31.07 -12.57 2.12
C SER A 638 32.56 -12.74 1.88
N TYR A 639 32.95 -13.98 1.61
CA TYR A 639 34.30 -14.37 1.24
C TYR A 639 34.28 -15.12 -0.08
N THR A 640 35.01 -14.62 -1.07
CA THR A 640 35.17 -15.26 -2.36
C THR A 640 36.42 -16.16 -2.30
N VAL A 641 36.22 -17.45 -2.49
CA VAL A 641 37.32 -18.44 -2.41
C VAL A 641 38.26 -18.24 -3.60
N PRO A 642 39.59 -18.17 -3.35
CA PRO A 642 40.57 -18.06 -4.43
C PRO A 642 40.46 -19.20 -5.46
N GLN A 643 40.55 -18.87 -6.74
CA GLN A 643 40.40 -19.84 -7.81
C GLN A 643 41.48 -20.98 -7.76
N SER A 644 42.64 -20.69 -7.17
CA SER A 644 43.68 -21.68 -6.94
C SER A 644 43.24 -22.86 -6.06
N TRP A 645 42.30 -22.62 -5.13
CA TRP A 645 41.75 -23.68 -4.27
C TRP A 645 40.68 -24.48 -4.98
N LEU A 646 39.92 -23.83 -5.89
CA LEU A 646 38.76 -24.39 -6.59
C LEU A 646 39.15 -25.34 -7.74
N LYS A 647 40.32 -25.13 -8.36
CA LYS A 647 40.82 -25.99 -9.46
C LYS A 647 40.87 -27.46 -9.11
N LYS A 648 41.05 -27.79 -7.82
CA LYS A 648 41.09 -29.19 -7.34
C LYS A 648 39.70 -29.83 -7.21
N CYS A 649 38.64 -29.02 -7.16
CA CYS A 649 37.26 -29.46 -6.92
C CYS A 649 36.38 -29.35 -8.18
N GLY A 650 36.93 -28.95 -9.34
CA GLY A 650 36.16 -28.78 -10.58
C GLY A 650 35.18 -27.61 -10.57
N ALA A 651 35.22 -26.74 -9.56
CA ALA A 651 34.39 -25.57 -9.47
C ALA A 651 35.05 -24.33 -10.13
N SER A 652 34.29 -23.56 -10.84
CA SER A 652 34.75 -22.30 -11.47
C SER A 652 34.72 -21.11 -10.50
N SER A 653 33.81 -21.11 -9.53
CA SER A 653 33.70 -20.08 -8.50
C SER A 653 33.08 -20.63 -7.21
N ALA A 654 33.45 -20.05 -6.06
CA ALA A 654 32.82 -20.32 -4.78
C ALA A 654 32.81 -19.06 -3.91
N GLN A 655 31.70 -18.82 -3.24
CA GLN A 655 31.54 -17.75 -2.28
C GLN A 655 30.77 -18.25 -1.05
N VAL A 656 31.29 -17.97 0.13
CA VAL A 656 30.62 -18.19 1.41
C VAL A 656 30.14 -16.86 1.92
N TYR A 657 28.92 -16.78 2.45
CA TYR A 657 28.39 -15.55 2.99
C TYR A 657 27.56 -15.75 4.26
N ALA A 658 27.56 -14.73 5.09
CA ALA A 658 26.69 -14.57 6.24
C ALA A 658 25.94 -13.24 6.08
N GLN A 659 24.63 -13.25 6.30
CA GLN A 659 23.79 -12.08 6.15
C GLN A 659 22.83 -11.98 7.34
N VAL A 660 22.76 -10.77 7.94
CA VAL A 660 21.79 -10.46 8.98
C VAL A 660 20.75 -9.50 8.38
N LEU A 661 19.48 -9.92 8.41
CA LEU A 661 18.35 -9.13 7.93
C LEU A 661 17.71 -8.39 9.10
N ASN A 662 17.34 -7.14 8.88
CA ASN A 662 16.66 -6.23 9.81
C ASN A 662 17.32 -6.16 11.20
N PRO A 663 18.67 -6.04 11.31
CA PRO A 663 19.35 -6.09 12.60
C PRO A 663 18.98 -4.92 13.54
N PHE A 664 18.79 -3.72 12.99
CA PHE A 664 18.59 -2.51 13.81
C PHE A 664 17.52 -1.60 13.21
N LEU A 665 16.60 -1.17 14.06
CA LEU A 665 15.55 -0.21 13.75
C LEU A 665 15.64 0.95 14.75
N PHE A 666 15.68 2.18 14.24
CA PHE A 666 15.69 3.42 15.00
C PHE A 666 14.50 4.29 14.56
N GLY A 667 13.88 5.00 15.50
CA GLY A 667 12.75 5.84 15.12
C GLY A 667 12.12 6.59 16.29
N GLY A 668 10.93 7.15 16.00
CA GLY A 668 10.13 7.90 16.95
C GLY A 668 9.37 7.04 17.96
N GLU A 669 8.20 7.53 18.39
CA GLU A 669 7.37 6.86 19.42
C GLU A 669 6.92 5.46 19.04
N LEU A 670 6.55 5.21 17.79
CA LEU A 670 6.16 3.87 17.33
C LEU A 670 7.28 2.86 17.57
N VAL A 671 8.50 3.19 17.15
CA VAL A 671 9.65 2.29 17.32
C VAL A 671 10.02 2.10 18.79
N LYS A 672 9.93 3.17 19.61
CA LYS A 672 10.12 3.08 21.06
C LYS A 672 9.06 2.23 21.75
N ALA A 673 7.86 2.17 21.20
CA ALA A 673 6.78 1.28 21.63
C ALA A 673 6.95 -0.17 21.14
N GLY A 674 8.04 -0.49 20.42
CA GLY A 674 8.31 -1.82 19.89
C GLY A 674 7.59 -2.14 18.57
N ILE A 675 7.04 -1.13 17.91
CA ILE A 675 6.30 -1.29 16.65
C ILE A 675 7.23 -0.95 15.49
N ASN A 676 7.33 -1.86 14.52
CA ASN A 676 8.04 -1.57 13.28
C ASN A 676 7.08 -0.90 12.28
N PRO A 677 7.31 0.36 11.87
CA PRO A 677 6.44 1.02 10.89
C PRO A 677 6.34 0.32 9.53
N ASP A 678 7.30 -0.54 9.16
CA ASP A 678 7.21 -1.34 7.93
C ASP A 678 6.23 -2.52 8.05
N ASP A 679 5.86 -2.94 9.26
CA ASP A 679 4.82 -3.95 9.51
C ASP A 679 3.41 -3.38 9.37
N LEU A 680 3.27 -2.06 9.42
CA LEU A 680 1.99 -1.35 9.32
C LEU A 680 1.62 -1.16 7.84
N THR A 681 1.38 -2.25 7.13
CA THR A 681 0.89 -2.23 5.74
C THR A 681 -0.62 -2.43 5.71
N GLY A 682 -1.34 -1.62 4.93
CA GLY A 682 -2.77 -1.80 4.71
C GLY A 682 -3.65 -1.15 5.78
N TRP A 683 -3.42 0.11 5.98
CA TRP A 683 -4.26 0.96 6.80
C TRP A 683 -5.62 1.18 6.12
N ASP A 684 -6.68 0.65 6.70
CA ASP A 684 -8.04 1.00 6.29
C ASP A 684 -8.50 2.24 7.07
N ALA A 685 -8.58 3.36 6.37
CA ALA A 685 -8.99 4.65 6.92
C ALA A 685 -10.45 4.68 7.41
N GLY A 686 -11.26 3.68 7.04
CA GLY A 686 -12.69 3.62 7.37
C GLY A 686 -13.00 3.09 8.77
N ASN A 687 -12.11 2.32 9.38
CA ASN A 687 -12.43 1.57 10.59
C ASN A 687 -11.73 2.01 11.87
N HIS A 688 -10.96 3.09 11.89
CA HIS A 688 -10.28 3.61 13.10
C HIS A 688 -9.53 2.55 13.96
N ILE A 689 -9.38 1.34 13.45
CA ILE A 689 -8.72 0.24 14.11
C ILE A 689 -7.38 0.07 13.43
N GLY A 690 -6.31 0.48 14.09
CA GLY A 690 -4.94 0.20 13.66
C GLY A 690 -4.73 -1.31 13.56
N GLY A 691 -5.16 -1.90 12.47
CA GLY A 691 -4.90 -3.29 12.19
C GLY A 691 -3.47 -3.45 11.73
N GLN A 692 -2.67 -4.24 12.41
CA GLN A 692 -1.57 -4.90 11.75
C GLN A 692 -2.19 -5.81 10.71
N THR A 693 -1.91 -5.52 9.44
CA THR A 693 -2.47 -6.33 8.34
C THR A 693 -1.69 -7.60 8.11
N ASN A 694 -0.48 -7.70 8.67
CA ASN A 694 0.33 -8.90 8.61
C ASN A 694 0.39 -9.54 9.99
N ASN A 695 -0.06 -10.77 10.09
CA ASN A 695 0.01 -11.58 11.32
C ASN A 695 1.44 -12.02 11.68
N THR A 696 2.43 -11.54 10.96
CA THR A 696 3.83 -11.86 11.17
C THR A 696 4.63 -10.59 11.28
N CYS A 697 5.27 -10.38 12.43
CA CYS A 697 6.20 -9.28 12.61
C CYS A 697 7.42 -9.45 11.71
N ILE A 698 8.00 -8.34 11.23
CA ILE A 698 9.30 -8.37 10.57
C ILE A 698 10.34 -8.87 11.58
N THR A 699 10.92 -10.02 11.29
CA THR A 699 11.89 -10.68 12.16
C THR A 699 13.33 -10.30 11.80
N ARG A 700 14.21 -10.37 12.79
CA ARG A 700 15.65 -10.43 12.56
C ARG A 700 16.01 -11.84 12.13
N SER A 701 16.79 -11.97 11.07
CA SER A 701 17.15 -13.27 10.52
C SER A 701 18.64 -13.33 10.23
N LEU A 702 19.27 -14.45 10.58
CA LEU A 702 20.63 -14.78 10.16
C LEU A 702 20.56 -15.80 9.03
N VAL A 703 21.17 -15.48 7.91
CA VAL A 703 21.27 -16.36 6.76
C VAL A 703 22.73 -16.70 6.51
N LEU A 704 23.03 -17.99 6.45
CA LEU A 704 24.32 -18.50 6.04
C LEU A 704 24.17 -19.21 4.69
N GLY A 705 25.10 -18.99 3.78
CA GLY A 705 24.97 -19.58 2.45
C GLY A 705 26.31 -19.78 1.74
N VAL A 706 26.26 -20.68 0.77
CA VAL A 706 27.35 -20.95 -0.14
C VAL A 706 26.83 -20.87 -1.57
N ARG A 707 27.57 -20.19 -2.43
CA ARG A 707 27.33 -20.13 -3.88
C ARG A 707 28.46 -20.87 -4.57
N LEU A 708 28.15 -21.83 -5.41
CA LEU A 708 29.11 -22.62 -6.19
C LEU A 708 28.77 -22.44 -7.69
N GLY A 709 29.77 -22.19 -8.51
CA GLY A 709 29.70 -22.25 -9.97
C GLY A 709 30.60 -23.36 -10.48
N PHE A 710 30.11 -24.12 -11.45
CA PHE A 710 30.86 -25.24 -12.08
C PHE A 710 31.15 -24.94 -13.54
#